data_ca7b5bcb0ac1acd7b583a748c7c3c9e2
#
_entry.id   ca7b5bcb0ac1acd7b583a748c7c3c9e2
#
_cell.length_a   1.000
_cell.length_b   1.000
_cell.length_c   1.000
_cell.angle_alpha   90.00
_cell.angle_beta   90.00
_cell.angle_gamma   90.00
#
_symmetry.space_group_name_H-M   'P 1'
#
loop_
_entity.id
_entity.type
_entity.pdbx_description
1 polymer ?
#
loop_
_entity_poly.entity_id
_entity_poly.type
_entity_poly.pdbx_seq_one_letter_code
_entity_poly.pdbx_strand_id
1 'polypeptide(L)'
;NLHHPPPTPPHPLHIDGPVPFESPTGLAGALVDDPAIRGQVGDDPYGPPDPRDSLPFVPHAVVVAEPAGTLAPRPRVPWRDTVVYEAHVRGLTQRLEALPEHLRGTYAGVAHPVAIEHLRSLGVTTVELLPVHANVPEPHLLASGRTNYWGYSTLGFFAPHAAYATRAAQDAGPAAVLDEVRGMVHLLHEAGIEVLLDVVHNHTCEGGADGYHLSWRGLDNAGYYLHDGGTPARLADVTGTGNSLDFRRPAVVRAALDSLRYWAEVVGVDGFRFDLAVTLGRGATGFDPDHPFLVALQTDPVLCGLKLVAEPWDVGPGGWRTGQFPPPLAEWNDRFRDAARQFWLADAREASHGRPGHGVRDLATRLAGSADLFGHSDPPLVRGPVASVSYVTAHDGFTLADLVAYDHKHNLANGENNRDGTDDNRSWNHGLEGPVTPDATAGGVLDGLGVEIAPLRRRSIRNLLATLVLAAGTPMITAGDEMGRTQRGNNNAYVQDDETSWVSWDLSPWRKDLLATARHLLALRREHAALRPDAFFTGRPRPAAPDGPAGAVSGAGTGAAAGTGTGGEGGTEAGAAAGTAAGGEGGTGAGTAAGSGQGHRPTAVPDLAWFDADGGPLDHGAWHDPGVRTLQMLRTAPEPGDADVLVVLTGALDPVDVTLPGLRAAAGGEPERWELVWDSDWEHPDDPDRAPGESAARPGAVVGLEALSLRVYVSPTPPRESPGRPR
;
A
#
# COMPACT_ATOMS: atom_id res chain seq x y z
N ASN A 1 -10.09 7.70 -36.68
CA ASN A 1 -9.17 8.35 -37.65
C ASN A 1 -8.20 9.26 -36.85
N LEU A 2 -7.17 8.65 -36.26
CA LEU A 2 -6.10 9.40 -35.62
C LEU A 2 -5.24 10.03 -36.73
N HIS A 3 -5.41 11.32 -36.97
CA HIS A 3 -4.45 12.08 -37.77
C HIS A 3 -3.21 12.31 -36.92
N HIS A 4 -2.07 11.76 -37.35
CA HIS A 4 -0.78 12.10 -36.78
C HIS A 4 -0.55 13.60 -36.90
N PRO A 5 -0.24 14.31 -35.81
CA PRO A 5 0.26 15.66 -35.92
C PRO A 5 1.67 15.64 -36.55
N PRO A 6 2.10 16.74 -37.20
CA PRO A 6 3.46 16.91 -37.68
C PRO A 6 4.48 16.87 -36.50
N PRO A 7 5.77 16.65 -36.74
CA PRO A 7 6.80 16.45 -35.72
C PRO A 7 7.19 17.73 -34.98
N THR A 8 6.35 18.13 -34.09
CA THR A 8 6.61 19.06 -32.97
C THR A 8 6.06 18.39 -31.74
N PRO A 9 6.57 18.65 -30.51
CA PRO A 9 6.25 17.81 -29.37
C PRO A 9 4.76 17.49 -29.33
N PRO A 10 4.39 16.23 -29.24
CA PRO A 10 2.99 15.82 -29.43
C PRO A 10 2.18 16.43 -28.28
N HIS A 11 1.23 17.27 -28.64
CA HIS A 11 0.14 17.56 -27.73
C HIS A 11 -0.58 16.24 -27.46
N PRO A 12 -0.80 15.87 -26.20
CA PRO A 12 -1.49 14.64 -25.89
C PRO A 12 -2.88 14.67 -26.49
N LEU A 13 -3.22 13.57 -27.15
CA LEU A 13 -4.60 13.34 -27.57
C LEU A 13 -5.38 12.93 -26.34
N HIS A 14 -6.33 13.74 -25.90
CA HIS A 14 -7.31 13.35 -24.92
C HIS A 14 -8.43 12.58 -25.63
N ILE A 15 -8.68 11.38 -25.13
CA ILE A 15 -9.88 10.65 -25.52
C ILE A 15 -10.99 11.19 -24.66
N ASP A 16 -11.80 12.03 -25.23
CA ASP A 16 -13.04 12.46 -24.61
C ASP A 16 -14.06 11.36 -24.82
N GLY A 17 -14.58 10.82 -23.74
CA GLY A 17 -15.72 9.94 -23.83
C GLY A 17 -16.87 10.67 -24.51
N PRO A 18 -17.80 9.98 -25.19
CA PRO A 18 -18.96 10.64 -25.75
C PRO A 18 -19.62 11.43 -24.64
N VAL A 19 -19.57 12.72 -24.79
CA VAL A 19 -20.36 13.61 -23.96
C VAL A 19 -21.79 13.48 -24.45
N PRO A 20 -22.71 13.28 -23.58
CA PRO A 20 -22.61 13.22 -22.16
C PRO A 20 -22.73 11.79 -21.62
N PHE A 21 -21.94 11.43 -20.68
CA PHE A 21 -22.38 10.42 -19.73
C PHE A 21 -23.53 11.00 -18.89
N GLU A 22 -24.58 11.44 -19.53
CA GLU A 22 -25.77 12.00 -18.85
C GLU A 22 -26.56 10.94 -18.11
N SER A 23 -26.30 9.70 -18.45
CA SER A 23 -26.80 8.56 -17.71
C SER A 23 -25.82 7.42 -17.90
N PRO A 24 -25.43 6.71 -16.84
CA PRO A 24 -24.66 5.49 -16.97
C PRO A 24 -25.34 4.47 -17.92
N THR A 25 -26.61 4.64 -18.16
CA THR A 25 -27.45 3.72 -18.94
C THR A 25 -27.74 4.17 -20.39
N GLY A 26 -27.54 5.43 -20.75
CA GLY A 26 -28.01 5.94 -22.06
C GLY A 26 -27.03 5.72 -23.19
N LEU A 27 -25.81 6.15 -23.05
CA LEU A 27 -24.78 6.09 -24.10
C LEU A 27 -23.96 4.80 -24.07
N ALA A 28 -23.69 4.30 -22.88
CA ALA A 28 -23.01 3.03 -22.72
C ALA A 28 -23.80 1.88 -23.35
N GLY A 29 -25.14 1.83 -23.19
CA GLY A 29 -25.98 0.83 -23.84
C GLY A 29 -25.93 0.89 -25.37
N ALA A 30 -25.92 2.08 -25.97
CA ALA A 30 -25.83 2.27 -27.41
C ALA A 30 -24.45 1.88 -27.98
N LEU A 31 -23.37 2.07 -27.20
CA LEU A 31 -22.04 1.68 -27.63
C LEU A 31 -21.84 0.16 -27.64
N VAL A 32 -22.52 -0.58 -26.74
CA VAL A 32 -22.27 -2.00 -26.52
C VAL A 32 -23.03 -2.92 -27.44
N ASP A 33 -24.26 -2.56 -27.79
CA ASP A 33 -25.12 -3.42 -28.59
C ASP A 33 -24.96 -3.22 -30.11
N ASP A 34 -24.03 -2.33 -30.52
CA ASP A 34 -23.77 -2.16 -31.91
C ASP A 34 -22.59 -3.02 -32.40
N PRO A 35 -22.80 -3.97 -33.32
CA PRO A 35 -21.75 -4.80 -33.87
C PRO A 35 -20.59 -4.00 -34.50
N ALA A 36 -20.81 -2.76 -34.93
CA ALA A 36 -19.77 -1.92 -35.52
C ALA A 36 -18.58 -1.66 -34.60
N ILE A 37 -18.79 -1.64 -33.27
CA ILE A 37 -17.69 -1.45 -32.29
C ILE A 37 -16.97 -2.75 -31.94
N ARG A 38 -17.51 -3.90 -32.30
CA ARG A 38 -16.85 -5.21 -32.18
C ARG A 38 -15.96 -5.53 -33.41
N GLY A 39 -16.03 -4.74 -34.46
CA GLY A 39 -15.20 -4.87 -35.65
C GLY A 39 -15.53 -6.04 -36.58
N GLN A 40 -16.51 -6.90 -36.23
CA GLN A 40 -16.95 -8.05 -37.05
C GLN A 40 -18.46 -8.15 -37.09
N VAL A 41 -18.96 -8.83 -38.13
CA VAL A 41 -20.41 -9.13 -38.32
C VAL A 41 -20.74 -10.43 -37.60
N GLY A 42 -21.75 -10.39 -36.70
CA GLY A 42 -22.23 -11.56 -35.96
C GLY A 42 -21.40 -11.86 -34.70
N ASP A 43 -21.63 -13.05 -34.16
CA ASP A 43 -21.06 -13.47 -32.89
C ASP A 43 -19.70 -14.19 -33.01
N ASP A 44 -19.22 -14.42 -34.24
CA ASP A 44 -17.91 -15.02 -34.48
C ASP A 44 -16.81 -13.95 -34.39
N PRO A 45 -15.96 -13.95 -33.37
CA PRO A 45 -14.88 -12.97 -33.22
C PRO A 45 -13.84 -13.01 -34.35
N TYR A 46 -13.83 -14.05 -35.14
CA TYR A 46 -12.99 -14.23 -36.35
C TYR A 46 -13.78 -14.12 -37.65
N GLY A 47 -15.01 -13.64 -37.57
CA GLY A 47 -15.92 -13.42 -38.71
C GLY A 47 -15.47 -12.30 -39.64
N PRO A 48 -16.21 -12.04 -40.73
CA PRO A 48 -15.88 -10.96 -41.64
C PRO A 48 -15.99 -9.61 -40.97
N PRO A 49 -15.10 -8.64 -41.32
CA PRO A 49 -15.12 -7.29 -40.74
C PRO A 49 -16.50 -6.62 -40.98
N ASP A 50 -16.95 -5.85 -39.98
CA ASP A 50 -18.14 -4.99 -40.15
C ASP A 50 -17.78 -3.81 -41.08
N PRO A 51 -18.49 -3.63 -42.18
CA PRO A 51 -18.20 -2.58 -43.17
C PRO A 51 -18.71 -1.19 -42.72
N ARG A 52 -19.45 -1.08 -41.63
CA ARG A 52 -20.01 0.19 -41.15
C ARG A 52 -18.92 1.07 -40.54
N ASP A 53 -19.12 2.38 -40.66
CA ASP A 53 -18.30 3.35 -39.95
C ASP A 53 -18.59 3.27 -38.43
N SER A 54 -17.58 3.01 -37.65
CA SER A 54 -17.67 2.93 -36.17
C SER A 54 -17.67 4.31 -35.50
N LEU A 55 -17.37 5.38 -36.23
CA LEU A 55 -17.25 6.74 -35.66
C LEU A 55 -18.45 7.17 -34.80
N PRO A 56 -19.73 6.90 -35.19
CA PRO A 56 -20.85 7.26 -34.33
C PRO A 56 -20.97 6.48 -33.02
N PHE A 57 -20.21 5.40 -32.85
CA PHE A 57 -20.35 4.45 -31.78
C PHE A 57 -19.12 4.41 -30.84
N VAL A 58 -18.11 5.23 -31.12
CA VAL A 58 -16.85 5.23 -30.34
C VAL A 58 -16.61 6.60 -29.70
N PRO A 59 -15.95 6.65 -28.54
CA PRO A 59 -15.48 7.90 -27.99
C PRO A 59 -14.52 8.60 -28.93
N HIS A 60 -14.58 9.93 -28.98
CA HIS A 60 -13.73 10.72 -29.85
C HIS A 60 -12.54 11.28 -29.07
N ALA A 61 -11.33 11.14 -29.64
CA ALA A 61 -10.15 11.84 -29.14
C ALA A 61 -10.26 13.35 -29.43
N VAL A 62 -10.00 14.16 -28.43
CA VAL A 62 -10.01 15.63 -28.54
C VAL A 62 -8.60 16.17 -28.32
N VAL A 63 -8.11 16.97 -29.26
CA VAL A 63 -6.86 17.71 -29.09
C VAL A 63 -7.12 18.91 -28.20
N VAL A 64 -6.46 18.94 -27.04
CA VAL A 64 -6.57 20.03 -26.07
C VAL A 64 -5.33 20.91 -26.20
N ALA A 65 -5.51 22.22 -26.10
CA ALA A 65 -4.38 23.14 -26.02
C ALA A 65 -3.58 22.87 -24.72
N GLU A 66 -2.28 23.16 -24.78
CA GLU A 66 -1.45 23.07 -23.59
C GLU A 66 -2.03 23.96 -22.46
N PRO A 67 -2.25 23.38 -21.25
CA PRO A 67 -2.87 24.12 -20.16
C PRO A 67 -2.03 25.35 -19.78
N ALA A 68 -2.68 26.46 -19.56
CA ALA A 68 -2.02 27.67 -19.09
C ALA A 68 -1.66 27.57 -17.59
N GLY A 69 -0.61 28.28 -17.18
CA GLY A 69 -0.20 28.40 -15.78
C GLY A 69 0.90 27.46 -15.34
N THR A 70 1.53 27.78 -14.23
CA THR A 70 2.59 26.98 -13.61
C THR A 70 1.99 25.96 -12.65
N LEU A 71 2.61 24.79 -12.58
CA LEU A 71 2.27 23.78 -11.57
C LEU A 71 2.68 24.26 -10.17
N ALA A 72 1.93 23.84 -9.15
CA ALA A 72 2.36 24.02 -7.77
C ALA A 72 3.65 23.25 -7.50
N PRO A 73 4.53 23.76 -6.62
CA PRO A 73 5.70 23.00 -6.19
C PRO A 73 5.28 21.68 -5.55
N ARG A 74 5.95 20.60 -5.94
CA ARG A 74 5.73 19.28 -5.33
C ARG A 74 6.19 19.27 -3.87
N PRO A 75 5.44 18.63 -2.95
CA PRO A 75 5.81 18.51 -1.54
C PRO A 75 7.14 17.76 -1.32
N ARG A 76 7.43 16.74 -2.13
CA ARG A 76 8.64 15.89 -2.05
C ARG A 76 8.85 15.29 -0.67
N VAL A 77 7.84 14.64 -0.15
CA VAL A 77 7.89 13.96 1.14
C VAL A 77 8.89 12.81 1.10
N PRO A 78 9.87 12.72 2.04
CA PRO A 78 10.77 11.58 2.09
C PRO A 78 10.01 10.26 2.29
N TRP A 79 10.47 9.17 1.69
CA TRP A 79 9.82 7.86 1.82
C TRP A 79 9.58 7.43 3.28
N ARG A 80 10.53 7.66 4.19
CA ARG A 80 10.38 7.34 5.62
C ARG A 80 9.23 8.08 6.29
N ASP A 81 8.88 9.26 5.78
CA ASP A 81 7.83 10.12 6.31
C ASP A 81 6.50 9.94 5.55
N THR A 82 6.50 9.09 4.50
CA THR A 82 5.35 8.84 3.66
C THR A 82 4.31 7.96 4.37
N VAL A 83 3.07 8.41 4.33
CA VAL A 83 1.86 7.67 4.69
C VAL A 83 0.93 7.73 3.50
N VAL A 84 0.71 6.59 2.85
CA VAL A 84 -0.15 6.48 1.66
C VAL A 84 -1.60 6.28 2.08
N TYR A 85 -2.50 6.96 1.40
CA TYR A 85 -3.95 6.80 1.55
C TYR A 85 -4.54 6.47 0.18
N GLU A 86 -4.90 5.19 0.00
CA GLU A 86 -5.51 4.69 -1.23
C GLU A 86 -6.98 5.10 -1.27
N ALA A 87 -7.42 5.79 -2.33
CA ALA A 87 -8.77 6.30 -2.43
C ALA A 87 -9.33 6.33 -3.85
N HIS A 88 -10.63 6.12 -3.98
CA HIS A 88 -11.36 6.33 -5.23
C HIS A 88 -11.90 7.76 -5.27
N VAL A 89 -11.72 8.50 -6.38
CA VAL A 89 -12.15 9.90 -6.51
C VAL A 89 -13.61 10.08 -6.13
N ARG A 90 -14.51 9.27 -6.72
CA ARG A 90 -15.94 9.34 -6.40
C ARG A 90 -16.24 8.84 -5.00
N GLY A 91 -15.74 7.65 -4.67
CA GLY A 91 -16.07 6.98 -3.41
C GLY A 91 -15.68 7.76 -2.17
N LEU A 92 -14.57 8.50 -2.21
CA LEU A 92 -14.08 9.27 -1.07
C LEU A 92 -15.09 10.33 -0.61
N THR A 93 -15.66 11.11 -1.52
CA THR A 93 -16.43 12.29 -1.16
C THR A 93 -17.92 12.23 -1.51
N GLN A 94 -18.40 11.19 -2.19
CA GLN A 94 -19.77 11.07 -2.66
C GLN A 94 -20.82 11.25 -1.53
N ARG A 95 -20.51 10.74 -0.34
CA ARG A 95 -21.36 10.82 0.84
C ARG A 95 -20.91 11.88 1.88
N LEU A 96 -19.95 12.73 1.54
CA LEU A 96 -19.48 13.79 2.44
C LEU A 96 -20.43 14.98 2.40
N GLU A 97 -21.43 14.97 3.29
CA GLU A 97 -22.50 15.98 3.33
C GLU A 97 -22.02 17.41 3.60
N ALA A 98 -20.84 17.56 4.21
CA ALA A 98 -20.22 18.86 4.43
C ALA A 98 -19.76 19.54 3.12
N LEU A 99 -19.70 18.80 1.99
CA LEU A 99 -19.45 19.36 0.67
C LEU A 99 -20.75 19.80 -0.02
N PRO A 100 -20.71 20.88 -0.81
CA PRO A 100 -21.77 21.17 -1.76
C PRO A 100 -22.07 19.97 -2.66
N GLU A 101 -23.33 19.66 -2.90
CA GLU A 101 -23.75 18.46 -3.64
C GLU A 101 -23.05 18.31 -5.00
N HIS A 102 -22.92 19.40 -5.76
CA HIS A 102 -22.30 19.41 -7.09
C HIS A 102 -20.78 19.15 -7.10
N LEU A 103 -20.12 19.13 -5.93
CA LEU A 103 -18.70 18.78 -5.78
C LEU A 103 -18.50 17.35 -5.27
N ARG A 104 -19.54 16.70 -4.76
CA ARG A 104 -19.43 15.35 -4.21
C ARG A 104 -19.07 14.35 -5.32
N GLY A 105 -18.13 13.47 -5.02
CA GLY A 105 -17.69 12.42 -5.95
C GLY A 105 -16.89 12.94 -7.15
N THR A 106 -16.30 14.13 -7.05
CA THR A 106 -15.54 14.75 -8.15
C THR A 106 -14.09 15.04 -7.74
N TYR A 107 -13.22 15.35 -8.72
CA TYR A 107 -11.86 15.84 -8.49
C TYR A 107 -11.87 17.08 -7.58
N ALA A 108 -12.75 18.02 -7.84
CA ALA A 108 -12.92 19.21 -7.00
C ALA A 108 -13.37 18.88 -5.57
N GLY A 109 -14.14 17.79 -5.41
CA GLY A 109 -14.55 17.28 -4.10
C GLY A 109 -13.38 16.73 -3.29
N VAL A 110 -12.47 16.00 -3.91
CA VAL A 110 -11.24 15.50 -3.27
C VAL A 110 -10.37 16.67 -2.79
N ALA A 111 -10.28 17.73 -3.56
CA ALA A 111 -9.50 18.93 -3.23
C ALA A 111 -10.25 19.93 -2.34
N HIS A 112 -11.47 19.64 -1.92
CA HIS A 112 -12.23 20.54 -1.04
C HIS A 112 -11.57 20.64 0.35
N PRO A 113 -11.51 21.83 0.97
CA PRO A 113 -10.86 22.01 2.28
C PRO A 113 -11.27 21.02 3.37
N VAL A 114 -12.53 20.59 3.39
CA VAL A 114 -13.02 19.58 4.36
C VAL A 114 -12.37 18.21 4.13
N ALA A 115 -12.22 17.77 2.88
CA ALA A 115 -11.56 16.49 2.54
C ALA A 115 -10.05 16.59 2.83
N ILE A 116 -9.42 17.69 2.44
CA ILE A 116 -7.99 17.96 2.73
C ILE A 116 -7.74 17.96 4.24
N GLU A 117 -8.60 18.60 5.04
CA GLU A 117 -8.41 18.63 6.49
C GLU A 117 -8.55 17.24 7.12
N HIS A 118 -9.45 16.39 6.62
CA HIS A 118 -9.49 14.98 7.05
C HIS A 118 -8.16 14.30 6.82
N LEU A 119 -7.60 14.35 5.60
CA LEU A 119 -6.32 13.74 5.25
C LEU A 119 -5.17 14.29 6.11
N ARG A 120 -5.09 15.60 6.29
CA ARG A 120 -4.07 16.26 7.12
C ARG A 120 -4.19 15.88 8.59
N SER A 121 -5.41 15.89 9.14
CA SER A 121 -5.64 15.55 10.55
C SER A 121 -5.36 14.08 10.85
N LEU A 122 -5.48 13.23 9.85
CA LEU A 122 -5.08 11.82 9.93
C LEU A 122 -3.55 11.65 9.87
N GLY A 123 -2.84 12.59 9.26
CA GLY A 123 -1.39 12.52 9.07
C GLY A 123 -0.99 11.90 7.72
N VAL A 124 -1.92 11.83 6.78
CA VAL A 124 -1.66 11.41 5.39
C VAL A 124 -0.74 12.42 4.71
N THR A 125 0.25 11.92 4.00
CA THR A 125 1.21 12.72 3.23
C THR A 125 1.10 12.49 1.73
N THR A 126 0.48 11.40 1.32
CA THR A 126 0.42 10.98 -0.07
C THR A 126 -0.93 10.29 -0.33
N VAL A 127 -1.68 10.76 -1.31
CA VAL A 127 -2.92 10.12 -1.76
C VAL A 127 -2.59 9.30 -3.01
N GLU A 128 -2.94 8.01 -2.99
CA GLU A 128 -2.91 7.14 -4.15
C GLU A 128 -4.34 7.00 -4.68
N LEU A 129 -4.59 7.52 -5.88
CA LEU A 129 -5.92 7.50 -6.48
C LEU A 129 -6.08 6.27 -7.37
N LEU A 130 -7.14 5.50 -7.14
CA LEU A 130 -7.58 4.46 -8.08
C LEU A 130 -7.69 5.06 -9.49
N PRO A 131 -7.70 4.23 -10.56
CA PRO A 131 -7.51 4.72 -11.91
C PRO A 131 -8.38 5.92 -12.28
N VAL A 132 -7.72 6.99 -12.66
CA VAL A 132 -8.35 8.24 -13.14
C VAL A 132 -8.23 8.42 -14.65
N HIS A 133 -7.60 7.48 -15.33
CA HIS A 133 -7.55 7.45 -16.79
C HIS A 133 -8.96 7.22 -17.35
N ALA A 134 -9.24 7.79 -18.53
CA ALA A 134 -10.47 7.54 -19.25
C ALA A 134 -10.66 6.03 -19.44
N ASN A 135 -11.77 5.50 -18.96
CA ASN A 135 -12.09 4.09 -18.98
C ASN A 135 -13.52 3.86 -19.48
N VAL A 136 -13.82 2.66 -19.91
CA VAL A 136 -15.16 2.21 -20.30
C VAL A 136 -15.41 0.84 -19.69
N PRO A 137 -16.65 0.58 -19.22
CA PRO A 137 -16.99 -0.71 -18.65
C PRO A 137 -16.86 -1.84 -19.67
N GLU A 138 -16.58 -3.03 -19.21
CA GLU A 138 -16.52 -4.25 -20.00
C GLU A 138 -17.88 -4.60 -20.62
N PRO A 139 -17.91 -5.28 -21.80
CA PRO A 139 -19.15 -5.61 -22.50
C PRO A 139 -20.20 -6.31 -21.63
N HIS A 140 -19.77 -7.25 -20.78
CA HIS A 140 -20.67 -8.02 -19.92
C HIS A 140 -21.30 -7.17 -18.80
N LEU A 141 -20.59 -6.15 -18.32
CA LEU A 141 -21.14 -5.22 -17.33
C LEU A 141 -22.22 -4.35 -17.94
N LEU A 142 -21.94 -3.79 -19.10
CA LEU A 142 -22.90 -2.96 -19.81
C LEU A 142 -24.16 -3.74 -20.21
N ALA A 143 -24.01 -4.98 -20.69
CA ALA A 143 -25.14 -5.86 -21.01
C ALA A 143 -26.02 -6.16 -19.77
N SER A 144 -25.43 -6.12 -18.57
CA SER A 144 -26.15 -6.30 -17.30
C SER A 144 -26.57 -5.00 -16.62
N GLY A 145 -26.35 -3.84 -17.26
CA GLY A 145 -26.67 -2.51 -16.72
C GLY A 145 -25.76 -2.08 -15.55
N ARG A 146 -24.55 -2.63 -15.49
CA ARG A 146 -23.52 -2.32 -14.49
C ARG A 146 -22.39 -1.47 -15.09
N THR A 147 -21.59 -0.87 -14.24
CA THR A 147 -20.39 -0.12 -14.61
C THR A 147 -19.16 -0.69 -13.92
N ASN A 148 -17.97 -0.43 -14.45
CA ASN A 148 -16.73 -0.64 -13.75
C ASN A 148 -16.48 0.57 -12.85
N TYR A 149 -16.72 0.40 -11.54
CA TYR A 149 -16.54 1.48 -10.56
C TYR A 149 -15.07 1.77 -10.28
N TRP A 150 -14.21 0.74 -10.22
CA TRP A 150 -12.79 0.93 -9.88
C TRP A 150 -12.00 1.66 -10.96
N GLY A 151 -12.38 1.48 -12.24
CA GLY A 151 -11.71 2.15 -13.36
C GLY A 151 -10.56 1.39 -14.02
N TYR A 152 -10.35 0.11 -13.70
CA TYR A 152 -9.25 -0.70 -14.27
C TYR A 152 -9.49 -1.14 -15.73
N SER A 153 -10.50 -0.64 -16.39
CA SER A 153 -10.81 -0.90 -17.80
C SER A 153 -10.42 0.30 -18.68
N THR A 154 -9.13 0.59 -18.78
CA THR A 154 -8.58 1.83 -19.36
C THR A 154 -8.73 1.88 -20.88
N LEU A 155 -9.28 2.98 -21.38
CA LEU A 155 -9.38 3.32 -22.80
C LEU A 155 -8.25 4.26 -23.24
N GLY A 156 -7.98 5.30 -22.47
CA GLY A 156 -7.06 6.37 -22.87
C GLY A 156 -6.03 6.70 -21.80
N PHE A 157 -4.74 6.49 -22.11
CA PHE A 157 -3.63 6.70 -21.18
C PHE A 157 -3.28 8.17 -20.93
N PHE A 158 -3.81 9.11 -21.71
CA PHE A 158 -3.48 10.53 -21.62
C PHE A 158 -4.66 11.41 -21.18
N ALA A 159 -5.85 10.84 -21.05
CA ALA A 159 -7.06 11.57 -20.74
C ALA A 159 -7.58 11.25 -19.35
N PRO A 160 -7.99 12.25 -18.54
CA PRO A 160 -8.70 12.01 -17.31
C PRO A 160 -10.11 11.45 -17.58
N HIS A 161 -10.62 10.64 -16.63
CA HIS A 161 -11.99 10.16 -16.69
C HIS A 161 -12.97 11.30 -16.42
N ALA A 162 -13.69 11.74 -17.45
CA ALA A 162 -14.54 12.93 -17.39
C ALA A 162 -15.69 12.80 -16.38
N ALA A 163 -16.17 11.57 -16.12
CA ALA A 163 -17.27 11.35 -15.17
C ALA A 163 -16.89 11.64 -13.69
N TYR A 164 -15.60 11.80 -13.41
CA TYR A 164 -15.14 12.25 -12.07
C TYR A 164 -14.96 13.78 -11.98
N ALA A 165 -15.19 14.51 -13.07
CA ALA A 165 -15.21 15.97 -13.01
C ALA A 165 -16.59 16.50 -12.62
N THR A 166 -16.65 17.74 -12.16
CA THR A 166 -17.91 18.42 -11.93
C THR A 166 -18.73 18.53 -13.22
N ARG A 167 -20.05 18.57 -13.11
CA ARG A 167 -20.91 18.75 -14.29
C ARG A 167 -20.56 20.01 -15.06
N ALA A 168 -20.19 21.08 -14.38
CA ALA A 168 -19.79 22.34 -15.02
C ALA A 168 -18.53 22.17 -15.88
N ALA A 169 -17.53 21.40 -15.42
CA ALA A 169 -16.32 21.11 -16.19
C ALA A 169 -16.64 20.20 -17.38
N GLN A 170 -17.48 19.19 -17.19
CA GLN A 170 -17.92 18.31 -18.29
C GLN A 170 -18.63 19.10 -19.41
N ASP A 171 -19.55 19.99 -19.04
CA ASP A 171 -20.31 20.83 -20.00
C ASP A 171 -19.41 21.85 -20.71
N ALA A 172 -18.33 22.30 -20.05
CA ALA A 172 -17.34 23.20 -20.65
C ALA A 172 -16.33 22.47 -21.56
N GLY A 173 -16.24 21.14 -21.45
CA GLY A 173 -15.45 20.27 -22.34
C GLY A 173 -14.11 19.83 -21.77
N PRO A 174 -13.32 19.06 -22.55
CA PRO A 174 -12.14 18.31 -22.10
C PRO A 174 -11.05 19.18 -21.46
N ALA A 175 -10.86 20.39 -21.92
CA ALA A 175 -9.88 21.32 -21.34
C ALA A 175 -10.25 21.67 -19.87
N ALA A 176 -11.54 21.90 -19.60
CA ALA A 176 -12.01 22.22 -18.26
C ALA A 176 -11.93 20.99 -17.32
N VAL A 177 -12.17 19.78 -17.84
CA VAL A 177 -11.94 18.54 -17.08
C VAL A 177 -10.47 18.40 -16.69
N LEU A 178 -9.54 18.63 -17.61
CA LEU A 178 -8.11 18.61 -17.35
C LEU A 178 -7.71 19.69 -16.32
N ASP A 179 -8.25 20.90 -16.44
CA ASP A 179 -8.00 21.99 -15.51
C ASP A 179 -8.52 21.65 -14.08
N GLU A 180 -9.65 20.94 -13.97
CA GLU A 180 -10.16 20.49 -12.66
C GLU A 180 -9.23 19.45 -12.01
N VAL A 181 -8.69 18.48 -12.78
CA VAL A 181 -7.70 17.51 -12.26
C VAL A 181 -6.42 18.23 -11.82
N ARG A 182 -5.91 19.16 -12.63
CA ARG A 182 -4.72 19.96 -12.28
C ARG A 182 -4.96 20.82 -11.05
N GLY A 183 -6.17 21.37 -10.93
CA GLY A 183 -6.61 22.13 -9.74
C GLY A 183 -6.63 21.25 -8.49
N MET A 184 -7.08 20.00 -8.59
CA MET A 184 -7.03 19.03 -7.49
C MET A 184 -5.59 18.80 -7.04
N VAL A 185 -4.68 18.47 -7.96
CA VAL A 185 -3.26 18.26 -7.65
C VAL A 185 -2.65 19.50 -7.01
N HIS A 186 -2.91 20.69 -7.58
CA HIS A 186 -2.42 21.97 -7.04
C HIS A 186 -2.83 22.19 -5.58
N LEU A 187 -4.10 22.02 -5.24
CA LEU A 187 -4.62 22.26 -3.90
C LEU A 187 -4.12 21.22 -2.88
N LEU A 188 -3.93 19.97 -3.31
CA LEU A 188 -3.31 18.94 -2.48
C LEU A 188 -1.84 19.27 -2.20
N HIS A 189 -1.07 19.74 -3.20
CA HIS A 189 0.31 20.21 -3.02
C HIS A 189 0.39 21.40 -2.05
N GLU A 190 -0.51 22.39 -2.15
CA GLU A 190 -0.57 23.50 -1.19
C GLU A 190 -0.82 23.01 0.24
N ALA A 191 -1.52 21.88 0.38
CA ALA A 191 -1.74 21.24 1.68
C ALA A 191 -0.57 20.35 2.15
N GLY A 192 0.48 20.20 1.33
CA GLY A 192 1.63 19.33 1.61
C GLY A 192 1.38 17.86 1.32
N ILE A 193 0.39 17.53 0.51
CA ILE A 193 -0.02 16.16 0.16
C ILE A 193 0.40 15.86 -1.28
N GLU A 194 1.14 14.76 -1.48
CA GLU A 194 1.50 14.23 -2.79
C GLU A 194 0.34 13.46 -3.41
N VAL A 195 0.35 13.34 -4.74
CA VAL A 195 -0.66 12.59 -5.51
C VAL A 195 0.03 11.52 -6.35
N LEU A 196 -0.30 10.25 -6.09
CA LEU A 196 0.05 9.12 -6.93
C LEU A 196 -1.18 8.69 -7.72
N LEU A 197 -0.96 8.26 -8.96
CA LEU A 197 -2.01 7.65 -9.77
C LEU A 197 -1.77 6.16 -9.90
N ASP A 198 -2.82 5.39 -9.69
CA ASP A 198 -2.87 4.00 -10.11
C ASP A 198 -3.06 3.93 -11.61
N VAL A 199 -2.10 3.32 -12.32
CA VAL A 199 -2.04 3.32 -13.78
C VAL A 199 -2.07 1.91 -14.36
N VAL A 200 -3.00 1.69 -15.25
CA VAL A 200 -3.24 0.41 -15.92
C VAL A 200 -2.62 0.45 -17.32
N HIS A 201 -1.33 0.09 -17.42
CA HIS A 201 -0.64 -0.01 -18.71
C HIS A 201 -0.46 -1.45 -19.18
N ASN A 202 -0.89 -2.43 -18.39
CA ASN A 202 -0.71 -3.85 -18.70
C ASN A 202 -1.76 -4.40 -19.69
N HIS A 203 -2.95 -3.82 -19.72
CA HIS A 203 -4.06 -4.18 -20.61
C HIS A 203 -4.89 -2.96 -21.03
N THR A 204 -5.93 -3.17 -21.83
CA THR A 204 -6.88 -2.15 -22.22
C THR A 204 -8.32 -2.64 -22.07
N CYS A 205 -9.27 -1.72 -22.11
CA CYS A 205 -10.71 -2.01 -22.08
C CYS A 205 -11.20 -2.84 -23.28
N GLU A 206 -10.37 -3.08 -24.28
CA GLU A 206 -10.78 -3.77 -25.52
C GLU A 206 -10.98 -5.28 -25.33
N GLY A 207 -10.71 -5.83 -24.13
CA GLY A 207 -11.06 -7.20 -23.71
C GLY A 207 -10.46 -8.30 -24.58
N GLY A 208 -11.09 -9.47 -24.64
CA GLY A 208 -10.69 -10.64 -25.42
C GLY A 208 -11.01 -10.54 -26.92
N ALA A 209 -11.04 -11.66 -27.63
CA ALA A 209 -11.30 -11.72 -29.06
C ALA A 209 -12.68 -11.15 -29.44
N ASP A 210 -13.63 -11.25 -28.55
CA ASP A 210 -15.02 -10.77 -28.63
C ASP A 210 -15.22 -9.34 -28.10
N GLY A 211 -14.14 -8.69 -27.68
CA GLY A 211 -14.17 -7.35 -27.10
C GLY A 211 -14.24 -6.22 -28.13
N TYR A 212 -14.08 -5.01 -27.65
CA TYR A 212 -14.21 -3.79 -28.46
C TYR A 212 -13.02 -3.56 -29.40
N HIS A 213 -13.28 -2.76 -30.45
CA HIS A 213 -12.29 -2.16 -31.34
C HIS A 213 -12.42 -0.63 -31.27
N LEU A 214 -12.03 -0.06 -30.13
CA LEU A 214 -12.23 1.37 -29.83
C LEU A 214 -10.98 2.21 -30.12
N SER A 215 -9.79 1.68 -29.90
CA SER A 215 -8.54 2.41 -29.91
C SER A 215 -7.37 1.58 -30.47
N TRP A 216 -6.64 0.88 -29.61
CA TRP A 216 -5.36 0.24 -29.94
C TRP A 216 -5.46 -0.89 -30.96
N ARG A 217 -6.53 -1.68 -30.91
CA ARG A 217 -6.81 -2.71 -31.92
C ARG A 217 -6.97 -2.12 -33.30
N GLY A 218 -7.71 -1.02 -33.42
CA GLY A 218 -7.93 -0.34 -34.69
C GLY A 218 -6.68 0.30 -35.27
N LEU A 219 -5.71 0.66 -34.40
CA LEU A 219 -4.44 1.24 -34.83
C LEU A 219 -3.45 0.18 -35.34
N ASP A 220 -3.11 -0.78 -34.50
CA ASP A 220 -2.19 -1.88 -34.85
C ASP A 220 -2.31 -3.01 -33.82
N ASN A 221 -3.32 -3.88 -33.98
CA ASN A 221 -3.51 -5.02 -33.08
C ASN A 221 -2.27 -5.89 -32.94
N ALA A 222 -1.54 -6.13 -34.03
CA ALA A 222 -0.35 -6.98 -34.04
C ALA A 222 0.87 -6.33 -33.37
N GLY A 223 0.90 -4.98 -33.36
CA GLY A 223 2.02 -4.20 -32.82
C GLY A 223 1.87 -3.86 -31.34
N TYR A 224 0.64 -3.77 -30.83
CA TYR A 224 0.40 -3.36 -29.44
C TYR A 224 0.12 -4.53 -28.50
N TYR A 225 -0.58 -5.57 -28.96
CA TYR A 225 -1.02 -6.66 -28.08
C TYR A 225 -0.08 -7.87 -28.11
N LEU A 226 -0.07 -8.57 -26.99
CA LEU A 226 0.60 -9.85 -26.86
C LEU A 226 -0.24 -10.95 -27.51
N HIS A 227 0.35 -11.67 -28.46
CA HIS A 227 -0.31 -12.76 -29.19
C HIS A 227 0.21 -14.12 -28.73
N ASP A 228 -0.67 -15.12 -28.77
CA ASP A 228 -0.29 -16.52 -28.49
C ASP A 228 0.69 -17.03 -29.53
N GLY A 229 1.82 -17.59 -29.08
CA GLY A 229 2.88 -18.06 -29.97
C GLY A 229 2.48 -19.28 -30.82
N GLY A 230 1.54 -20.08 -30.36
CA GLY A 230 1.02 -21.24 -31.07
C GLY A 230 -0.15 -20.92 -32.00
N THR A 231 -0.90 -19.85 -31.68
CA THR A 231 -2.07 -19.40 -32.46
C THR A 231 -2.07 -17.89 -32.53
N PRO A 232 -1.28 -17.27 -33.43
CA PRO A 232 -1.10 -15.82 -33.48
C PRO A 232 -2.36 -15.00 -33.72
N ALA A 233 -3.44 -15.62 -34.16
CA ALA A 233 -4.75 -14.97 -34.26
C ALA A 233 -5.40 -14.71 -32.89
N ARG A 234 -4.92 -15.36 -31.82
CA ARG A 234 -5.43 -15.18 -30.47
C ARG A 234 -4.51 -14.26 -29.67
N LEU A 235 -5.13 -13.45 -28.82
CA LEU A 235 -4.39 -12.68 -27.82
C LEU A 235 -3.92 -13.62 -26.70
N ALA A 236 -2.72 -13.38 -26.19
CA ALA A 236 -2.27 -13.97 -24.94
C ALA A 236 -2.67 -13.06 -23.80
N ASP A 237 -3.19 -13.65 -22.73
CA ASP A 237 -3.68 -12.95 -21.57
C ASP A 237 -2.90 -13.40 -20.32
N VAL A 238 -2.16 -12.47 -19.73
CA VAL A 238 -1.47 -12.64 -18.44
C VAL A 238 -2.03 -11.69 -17.38
N THR A 239 -3.14 -11.00 -17.70
CA THR A 239 -3.77 -10.01 -16.85
C THR A 239 -5.13 -10.45 -16.29
N GLY A 240 -5.76 -11.45 -16.93
CA GLY A 240 -7.09 -11.92 -16.56
C GLY A 240 -8.24 -11.11 -17.16
N THR A 241 -7.93 -10.12 -18.02
CA THR A 241 -8.92 -9.20 -18.60
C THR A 241 -9.22 -9.47 -20.08
N GLY A 242 -8.58 -10.49 -20.66
CA GLY A 242 -8.77 -10.90 -22.05
C GLY A 242 -7.69 -10.40 -23.01
N ASN A 243 -6.86 -9.46 -22.62
CA ASN A 243 -5.72 -8.99 -23.40
C ASN A 243 -4.55 -8.57 -22.51
N SER A 244 -3.37 -8.50 -23.10
CA SER A 244 -2.19 -7.91 -22.51
C SER A 244 -1.45 -7.08 -23.54
N LEU A 245 -0.90 -5.93 -23.15
CA LEU A 245 -0.02 -5.15 -24.01
C LEU A 245 1.38 -5.80 -24.06
N ASP A 246 1.99 -5.80 -25.26
CA ASP A 246 3.30 -6.41 -25.49
C ASP A 246 4.46 -5.43 -25.20
N PHE A 247 4.91 -5.36 -23.97
CA PHE A 247 6.04 -4.50 -23.56
C PHE A 247 7.39 -4.85 -24.18
N ARG A 248 7.49 -5.93 -24.94
CA ARG A 248 8.66 -6.21 -25.80
C ARG A 248 8.70 -5.29 -27.02
N ARG A 249 7.60 -4.58 -27.30
CA ARG A 249 7.46 -3.65 -28.44
C ARG A 249 7.87 -2.24 -28.07
N PRO A 250 8.84 -1.63 -28.76
CA PRO A 250 9.27 -0.26 -28.46
C PRO A 250 8.14 0.78 -28.53
N ALA A 251 7.12 0.57 -29.37
CA ALA A 251 5.97 1.46 -29.47
C ALA A 251 5.13 1.46 -28.18
N VAL A 252 4.90 0.27 -27.58
CA VAL A 252 4.18 0.12 -26.31
C VAL A 252 4.95 0.78 -25.18
N VAL A 253 6.26 0.46 -25.04
CA VAL A 253 7.14 1.07 -24.04
C VAL A 253 7.12 2.61 -24.14
N ARG A 254 7.25 3.13 -25.37
CA ARG A 254 7.23 4.59 -25.58
C ARG A 254 5.90 5.21 -25.22
N ALA A 255 4.77 4.59 -25.63
CA ALA A 255 3.45 5.10 -25.32
C ALA A 255 3.21 5.18 -23.79
N ALA A 256 3.63 4.16 -23.04
CA ALA A 256 3.54 4.16 -21.59
C ALA A 256 4.42 5.24 -20.95
N LEU A 257 5.68 5.38 -21.37
CA LEU A 257 6.60 6.41 -20.86
C LEU A 257 6.11 7.82 -21.18
N ASP A 258 5.60 8.03 -22.39
CA ASP A 258 5.06 9.34 -22.79
C ASP A 258 3.79 9.69 -21.98
N SER A 259 2.95 8.72 -21.68
CA SER A 259 1.82 8.89 -20.75
C SER A 259 2.28 9.29 -19.35
N LEU A 260 3.24 8.57 -18.78
CA LEU A 260 3.76 8.85 -17.44
C LEU A 260 4.37 10.26 -17.35
N ARG A 261 5.18 10.65 -18.37
CA ARG A 261 5.73 12.01 -18.43
C ARG A 261 4.64 13.07 -18.53
N TYR A 262 3.60 12.83 -19.34
CA TYR A 262 2.47 13.74 -19.45
C TYR A 262 1.79 13.99 -18.11
N TRP A 263 1.45 12.94 -17.38
CA TRP A 263 0.83 13.07 -16.06
C TRP A 263 1.77 13.73 -15.04
N ALA A 264 3.06 13.46 -15.14
CA ALA A 264 4.05 14.09 -14.28
C ALA A 264 4.28 15.57 -14.61
N GLU A 265 4.45 15.94 -15.88
CA GLU A 265 4.87 17.28 -16.27
C GLU A 265 3.69 18.23 -16.54
N VAL A 266 2.61 17.72 -17.14
CA VAL A 266 1.44 18.52 -17.50
C VAL A 266 0.42 18.57 -16.37
N VAL A 267 0.12 17.44 -15.75
CA VAL A 267 -0.84 17.36 -14.65
C VAL A 267 -0.19 17.63 -13.30
N GLY A 268 1.06 17.21 -13.12
CA GLY A 268 1.87 17.53 -11.94
C GLY A 268 1.90 16.48 -10.85
N VAL A 269 1.48 15.24 -11.14
CA VAL A 269 1.46 14.14 -10.15
C VAL A 269 2.85 13.77 -9.67
N ASP A 270 2.94 13.22 -8.45
CA ASP A 270 4.20 12.94 -7.75
C ASP A 270 4.69 11.50 -7.93
N GLY A 271 3.87 10.66 -8.54
CA GLY A 271 4.24 9.27 -8.78
C GLY A 271 3.11 8.40 -9.30
N PHE A 272 3.42 7.10 -9.37
CA PHE A 272 2.53 6.10 -9.96
C PHE A 272 2.58 4.80 -9.19
N ARG A 273 1.42 4.16 -9.04
CA ARG A 273 1.28 2.75 -8.73
C ARG A 273 0.97 2.01 -10.04
N PHE A 274 1.76 1.02 -10.37
CA PHE A 274 1.62 0.23 -11.61
C PHE A 274 0.81 -1.03 -11.34
N ASP A 275 -0.39 -1.07 -11.89
CA ASP A 275 -1.25 -2.25 -11.87
C ASP A 275 -0.58 -3.42 -12.60
N LEU A 276 -0.63 -4.63 -12.00
CA LEU A 276 -0.05 -5.85 -12.54
C LEU A 276 1.36 -5.63 -13.14
N ALA A 277 2.24 -4.98 -12.37
CA ALA A 277 3.53 -4.46 -12.86
C ALA A 277 4.46 -5.54 -13.46
N VAL A 278 4.27 -6.81 -13.11
CA VAL A 278 5.02 -7.93 -13.69
C VAL A 278 4.82 -8.01 -15.19
N THR A 279 3.63 -7.74 -15.69
CA THR A 279 3.33 -7.71 -17.14
C THR A 279 4.20 -6.69 -17.88
N LEU A 280 4.50 -5.54 -17.25
CA LEU A 280 5.30 -4.45 -17.81
C LEU A 280 6.80 -4.81 -17.94
N GLY A 281 7.26 -5.78 -17.13
CA GLY A 281 8.62 -6.30 -17.12
C GLY A 281 8.76 -7.69 -17.79
N ARG A 282 7.75 -8.17 -18.53
CA ARG A 282 7.81 -9.48 -19.17
C ARG A 282 8.60 -9.42 -20.49
N GLY A 283 9.77 -10.09 -20.49
CA GLY A 283 10.54 -10.38 -21.68
C GLY A 283 10.09 -11.67 -22.39
N ALA A 284 10.98 -12.22 -23.24
CA ALA A 284 10.69 -13.45 -23.98
C ALA A 284 10.60 -14.70 -23.09
N THR A 285 11.28 -14.70 -21.94
CA THR A 285 11.41 -15.86 -21.03
C THR A 285 10.68 -15.68 -19.71
N GLY A 286 9.94 -14.60 -19.53
CA GLY A 286 9.25 -14.23 -18.29
C GLY A 286 9.63 -12.86 -17.79
N PHE A 287 9.40 -12.60 -16.50
CA PHE A 287 9.79 -11.34 -15.87
C PHE A 287 11.31 -11.16 -15.85
N ASP A 288 11.73 -9.94 -16.19
CA ASP A 288 13.13 -9.52 -16.27
C ASP A 288 13.27 -8.16 -15.55
N PRO A 289 14.00 -8.06 -14.42
CA PRO A 289 14.21 -6.80 -13.72
C PRO A 289 14.99 -5.77 -14.57
N ASP A 290 15.76 -6.22 -15.58
CA ASP A 290 16.48 -5.37 -16.53
C ASP A 290 15.68 -5.10 -17.81
N HIS A 291 14.38 -5.37 -17.80
CA HIS A 291 13.51 -5.11 -18.93
C HIS A 291 13.58 -3.62 -19.36
N PRO A 292 13.63 -3.31 -20.68
CA PRO A 292 13.79 -1.94 -21.18
C PRO A 292 12.85 -0.90 -20.57
N PHE A 293 11.60 -1.27 -20.28
CA PHE A 293 10.67 -0.38 -19.61
C PHE A 293 11.09 -0.05 -18.16
N LEU A 294 11.52 -1.07 -17.40
CA LEU A 294 11.96 -0.88 -16.00
C LEU A 294 13.27 -0.08 -15.96
N VAL A 295 14.21 -0.34 -16.87
CA VAL A 295 15.44 0.46 -16.99
C VAL A 295 15.11 1.91 -17.37
N ALA A 296 14.14 2.13 -18.26
CA ALA A 296 13.72 3.47 -18.64
C ALA A 296 13.13 4.23 -17.44
N LEU A 297 12.29 3.61 -16.60
CA LEU A 297 11.77 4.23 -15.38
C LEU A 297 12.88 4.69 -14.43
N GLN A 298 13.97 3.92 -14.33
CA GLN A 298 15.12 4.23 -13.47
C GLN A 298 15.98 5.38 -14.01
N THR A 299 16.00 5.58 -15.31
CA THR A 299 16.94 6.48 -15.98
C THR A 299 16.29 7.70 -16.62
N ASP A 300 14.99 7.73 -16.76
CA ASP A 300 14.26 8.87 -17.30
C ASP A 300 14.38 10.07 -16.34
N PRO A 301 14.82 11.25 -16.84
CA PRO A 301 15.09 12.41 -15.99
C PRO A 301 13.84 12.98 -15.30
N VAL A 302 12.63 12.68 -15.80
CA VAL A 302 11.37 13.10 -15.20
C VAL A 302 10.89 12.05 -14.18
N LEU A 303 10.92 10.76 -14.57
CA LEU A 303 10.29 9.70 -13.83
C LEU A 303 11.13 9.16 -12.67
N CYS A 304 12.47 9.13 -12.81
CA CYS A 304 13.36 8.55 -11.80
C CYS A 304 13.33 9.26 -10.44
N GLY A 305 12.85 10.49 -10.39
CA GLY A 305 12.71 11.30 -9.16
C GLY A 305 11.33 11.25 -8.52
N LEU A 306 10.40 10.47 -9.09
CA LEU A 306 9.02 10.32 -8.60
C LEU A 306 8.88 9.10 -7.70
N LYS A 307 7.78 9.02 -6.96
CA LYS A 307 7.39 7.81 -6.23
C LYS A 307 6.83 6.79 -7.20
N LEU A 308 7.52 5.67 -7.36
CA LEU A 308 7.13 4.58 -8.24
C LEU A 308 6.85 3.35 -7.38
N VAL A 309 5.64 2.81 -7.48
CA VAL A 309 5.17 1.66 -6.70
C VAL A 309 4.72 0.57 -7.66
N ALA A 310 5.24 -0.63 -7.52
CA ALA A 310 4.81 -1.77 -8.30
C ALA A 310 3.78 -2.60 -7.53
N GLU A 311 2.73 -3.04 -8.21
CA GLU A 311 1.99 -4.22 -7.81
C GLU A 311 2.76 -5.44 -8.34
N PRO A 312 3.45 -6.20 -7.47
CA PRO A 312 4.50 -7.11 -7.92
C PRO A 312 3.98 -8.50 -8.31
N TRP A 313 2.83 -8.57 -8.97
CA TRP A 313 2.26 -9.81 -9.51
C TRP A 313 1.50 -9.59 -10.82
N ASP A 314 1.16 -10.68 -11.48
CA ASP A 314 0.15 -10.84 -12.51
C ASP A 314 -0.38 -12.29 -12.50
N VAL A 315 -1.36 -12.64 -13.36
CA VAL A 315 -1.95 -13.98 -13.36
C VAL A 315 -1.22 -14.97 -14.29
N GLY A 316 -0.20 -14.52 -14.99
CA GLY A 316 0.59 -15.37 -15.89
C GLY A 316 1.53 -16.32 -15.14
N PRO A 317 2.14 -17.27 -15.84
CA PRO A 317 3.13 -18.18 -15.26
C PRO A 317 4.29 -17.44 -14.62
N GLY A 318 4.63 -17.78 -13.37
CA GLY A 318 5.67 -17.10 -12.60
C GLY A 318 5.35 -15.65 -12.30
N GLY A 319 4.06 -15.32 -12.16
CA GLY A 319 3.57 -13.95 -12.01
C GLY A 319 3.85 -13.32 -10.64
N TRP A 320 4.11 -14.06 -9.58
CA TRP A 320 4.43 -13.46 -8.28
C TRP A 320 5.91 -13.08 -8.20
N ARG A 321 6.21 -11.79 -7.95
CA ARG A 321 7.55 -11.19 -8.01
C ARG A 321 7.86 -10.22 -6.87
N THR A 322 7.14 -10.27 -5.76
CA THR A 322 7.40 -9.40 -4.61
C THR A 322 8.85 -9.51 -4.15
N GLY A 323 9.52 -8.36 -4.02
CA GLY A 323 10.94 -8.24 -3.69
C GLY A 323 11.88 -8.29 -4.90
N GLN A 324 11.40 -8.40 -6.14
CA GLN A 324 12.22 -8.60 -7.33
C GLN A 324 12.27 -7.41 -8.29
N PHE A 325 11.55 -6.33 -8.00
CA PHE A 325 11.63 -5.11 -8.81
C PHE A 325 12.91 -4.32 -8.50
N PRO A 326 13.50 -3.67 -9.50
CA PRO A 326 14.71 -2.88 -9.29
C PRO A 326 14.42 -1.56 -8.57
N PRO A 327 15.40 -0.99 -7.82
CA PRO A 327 15.26 0.36 -7.30
C PRO A 327 15.14 1.37 -8.49
N PRO A 328 14.43 2.50 -8.36
CA PRO A 328 13.84 3.05 -7.14
C PRO A 328 12.41 2.60 -6.84
N LEU A 329 11.89 1.56 -7.52
CA LEU A 329 10.53 1.11 -7.29
C LEU A 329 10.36 0.58 -5.86
N ALA A 330 9.32 1.06 -5.18
CA ALA A 330 8.72 0.41 -4.03
C ALA A 330 7.71 -0.64 -4.50
N GLU A 331 7.26 -1.51 -3.62
CA GLU A 331 6.35 -2.60 -3.98
C GLU A 331 5.25 -2.75 -2.93
N TRP A 332 4.02 -2.99 -3.38
CA TRP A 332 2.99 -3.49 -2.50
C TRP A 332 3.42 -4.81 -1.88
N ASN A 333 3.43 -4.88 -0.54
CA ASN A 333 3.92 -6.05 0.18
C ASN A 333 2.77 -6.96 0.60
N ASP A 334 2.41 -7.90 -0.25
CA ASP A 334 1.39 -8.92 0.03
C ASP A 334 1.78 -9.83 1.20
N ARG A 335 3.09 -10.06 1.42
CA ARG A 335 3.56 -10.84 2.56
C ARG A 335 3.31 -10.16 3.89
N PHE A 336 3.37 -8.80 3.91
CA PHE A 336 2.99 -8.04 5.10
C PHE A 336 1.50 -8.22 5.40
N ARG A 337 0.64 -7.98 4.40
CA ARG A 337 -0.81 -8.19 4.49
C ARG A 337 -1.13 -9.56 5.07
N ASP A 338 -0.53 -10.57 4.45
CA ASP A 338 -0.80 -11.97 4.77
C ASP A 338 -0.34 -12.34 6.18
N ALA A 339 0.87 -11.90 6.61
CA ALA A 339 1.38 -12.19 7.95
C ALA A 339 0.57 -11.49 9.04
N ALA A 340 0.15 -10.23 8.82
CA ALA A 340 -0.67 -9.49 9.77
C ALA A 340 -2.05 -10.15 9.95
N ARG A 341 -2.73 -10.48 8.85
CA ARG A 341 -4.03 -11.18 8.89
C ARG A 341 -3.91 -12.59 9.47
N GLN A 342 -2.83 -13.31 9.12
CA GLN A 342 -2.58 -14.65 9.64
C GLN A 342 -2.46 -14.64 11.16
N PHE A 343 -1.60 -13.78 11.71
CA PHE A 343 -1.34 -13.73 13.14
C PHE A 343 -2.56 -13.31 13.96
N TRP A 344 -3.22 -12.20 13.56
CA TRP A 344 -4.31 -11.63 14.35
C TRP A 344 -5.64 -12.31 14.19
N LEU A 345 -5.91 -12.91 13.02
CA LEU A 345 -7.22 -13.47 12.69
C LEU A 345 -7.19 -14.99 12.45
N ALA A 346 -6.47 -15.45 11.42
CA ALA A 346 -6.50 -16.86 11.06
C ALA A 346 -5.93 -17.76 12.17
N ASP A 347 -4.80 -17.39 12.79
CA ASP A 347 -4.20 -18.13 13.88
C ASP A 347 -5.04 -18.05 15.16
N ALA A 348 -5.71 -16.94 15.42
CA ALA A 348 -6.64 -16.81 16.53
C ALA A 348 -7.87 -17.71 16.33
N ARG A 349 -8.39 -17.79 15.11
CA ARG A 349 -9.44 -18.73 14.72
C ARG A 349 -8.99 -20.18 14.93
N GLU A 350 -7.78 -20.54 14.49
CA GLU A 350 -7.24 -21.89 14.70
C GLU A 350 -7.10 -22.21 16.20
N ALA A 351 -6.61 -21.26 17.00
CA ALA A 351 -6.48 -21.42 18.45
C ALA A 351 -7.84 -21.60 19.15
N SER A 352 -8.89 -20.90 18.69
CA SER A 352 -10.24 -21.09 19.24
C SER A 352 -10.78 -22.52 19.04
N HIS A 353 -10.18 -23.26 18.11
CA HIS A 353 -10.47 -24.68 17.88
C HIS A 353 -9.40 -25.61 18.46
N GLY A 354 -8.49 -25.11 19.29
CA GLY A 354 -7.42 -25.89 19.92
C GLY A 354 -6.33 -26.34 18.94
N ARG A 355 -6.18 -25.66 17.79
CA ARG A 355 -5.15 -25.94 16.80
C ARG A 355 -3.98 -24.96 16.91
N PRO A 356 -2.74 -25.35 16.60
CA PRO A 356 -1.61 -24.44 16.58
C PRO A 356 -1.75 -23.43 15.42
N GLY A 357 -1.15 -22.24 15.59
CA GLY A 357 -1.02 -21.24 14.53
C GLY A 357 0.28 -21.41 13.75
N HIS A 358 0.83 -20.26 13.29
CA HIS A 358 2.10 -20.17 12.54
C HIS A 358 3.24 -19.57 13.39
N GLY A 359 2.94 -19.12 14.63
CA GLY A 359 3.89 -18.46 15.52
C GLY A 359 4.15 -17.00 15.12
N VAL A 360 5.22 -16.43 15.71
CA VAL A 360 5.50 -14.98 15.61
C VAL A 360 6.50 -14.60 14.52
N ARG A 361 7.18 -15.57 13.91
CA ARG A 361 8.35 -15.34 13.05
C ARG A 361 8.03 -14.49 11.81
N ASP A 362 6.98 -14.84 11.09
CA ASP A 362 6.62 -14.11 9.86
C ASP A 362 6.20 -12.68 10.18
N LEU A 363 5.37 -12.49 11.21
CA LEU A 363 4.98 -11.16 11.64
C LEU A 363 6.19 -10.31 12.06
N ALA A 364 7.13 -10.88 12.85
CA ALA A 364 8.35 -10.18 13.26
C ALA A 364 9.20 -9.75 12.04
N THR A 365 9.33 -10.62 11.04
CA THR A 365 10.05 -10.30 9.81
C THR A 365 9.39 -9.12 9.06
N ARG A 366 8.07 -9.10 9.00
CA ARG A 366 7.31 -7.99 8.37
C ARG A 366 7.42 -6.71 9.18
N LEU A 367 7.27 -6.78 10.50
CA LEU A 367 7.45 -5.63 11.40
C LEU A 367 8.86 -5.02 11.27
N ALA A 368 9.89 -5.83 11.05
CA ALA A 368 11.27 -5.39 10.85
C ALA A 368 11.57 -4.83 9.44
N GLY A 369 10.58 -4.72 8.55
CA GLY A 369 10.73 -4.12 7.22
C GLY A 369 11.00 -5.08 6.09
N SER A 370 10.77 -6.39 6.27
CA SER A 370 10.84 -7.40 5.20
C SER A 370 12.20 -7.47 4.48
N ALA A 371 13.31 -7.49 5.24
CA ALA A 371 14.66 -7.55 4.66
C ALA A 371 14.91 -8.82 3.84
N ASP A 372 14.16 -9.89 4.08
CA ASP A 372 14.14 -11.12 3.27
C ASP A 372 13.60 -10.89 1.84
N LEU A 373 12.81 -9.86 1.62
CA LEU A 373 12.28 -9.47 0.30
C LEU A 373 13.09 -8.33 -0.34
N PHE A 374 13.45 -7.32 0.44
CA PHE A 374 14.00 -6.07 -0.09
C PHE A 374 15.48 -5.85 0.26
N GLY A 375 16.10 -6.74 1.04
CA GLY A 375 17.49 -6.58 1.50
C GLY A 375 18.55 -7.20 0.60
N HIS A 376 18.19 -7.93 -0.45
CA HIS A 376 19.12 -8.72 -1.26
C HIS A 376 19.33 -8.19 -2.69
N SER A 377 18.93 -6.93 -2.96
CA SER A 377 19.24 -6.26 -4.23
C SER A 377 20.76 -6.14 -4.48
N ASP A 378 21.16 -5.85 -5.70
CA ASP A 378 22.57 -5.58 -6.04
C ASP A 378 22.76 -4.06 -6.30
N PRO A 379 23.50 -3.32 -5.47
CA PRO A 379 24.12 -3.75 -4.21
C PRO A 379 23.11 -4.13 -3.12
N PRO A 380 23.45 -5.04 -2.19
CA PRO A 380 22.54 -5.46 -1.14
C PRO A 380 22.18 -4.28 -0.22
N LEU A 381 20.96 -4.32 0.34
CA LEU A 381 20.41 -3.34 1.28
C LEU A 381 20.21 -1.93 0.72
N VAL A 382 20.35 -1.71 -0.59
CA VAL A 382 20.21 -0.38 -1.20
C VAL A 382 18.77 0.14 -1.17
N ARG A 383 17.77 -0.74 -1.22
CA ARG A 383 16.34 -0.34 -1.22
C ARG A 383 15.83 0.14 0.14
N GLY A 384 16.33 -0.42 1.23
CA GLY A 384 15.85 -0.15 2.58
C GLY A 384 14.42 -0.66 2.86
N PRO A 385 13.95 -0.56 4.12
CA PRO A 385 12.62 -1.01 4.53
C PRO A 385 11.50 -0.21 3.87
N VAL A 386 11.75 1.02 3.47
CA VAL A 386 10.77 1.93 2.81
C VAL A 386 10.32 1.44 1.43
N ALA A 387 11.05 0.50 0.82
CA ALA A 387 10.62 -0.16 -0.41
C ALA A 387 9.39 -1.04 -0.21
N SER A 388 9.10 -1.45 1.03
CA SER A 388 7.89 -2.14 1.40
C SER A 388 6.75 -1.13 1.58
N VAL A 389 5.84 -1.03 0.61
CA VAL A 389 4.53 -0.42 0.83
C VAL A 389 3.68 -1.46 1.55
N SER A 390 3.59 -1.30 2.87
CA SER A 390 2.89 -2.22 3.76
C SER A 390 1.42 -1.87 3.84
N TYR A 391 0.54 -2.85 3.74
CA TYR A 391 -0.91 -2.68 3.86
C TYR A 391 -1.56 -3.89 4.51
N VAL A 392 -2.72 -3.70 5.12
CA VAL A 392 -3.57 -4.78 5.62
C VAL A 392 -4.73 -5.03 4.66
N THR A 393 -5.21 -3.98 4.04
CA THR A 393 -6.33 -3.94 3.09
C THR A 393 -5.97 -3.06 1.90
N ALA A 394 -6.62 -3.28 0.77
CA ALA A 394 -6.56 -2.44 -0.42
C ALA A 394 -7.97 -2.25 -1.00
N HIS A 395 -8.09 -1.65 -2.17
CA HIS A 395 -9.38 -1.51 -2.87
C HIS A 395 -10.05 -2.85 -3.14
N ASP A 396 -9.24 -3.90 -3.37
CA ASP A 396 -9.66 -5.29 -3.51
C ASP A 396 -9.58 -6.05 -2.18
N GLY A 397 -10.37 -7.11 -2.04
CA GLY A 397 -10.47 -7.86 -0.80
C GLY A 397 -11.45 -7.25 0.20
N PHE A 398 -11.46 -7.81 1.41
CA PHE A 398 -12.26 -7.28 2.51
C PHE A 398 -11.70 -5.97 3.05
N THR A 399 -12.59 -5.05 3.44
CA THR A 399 -12.23 -3.90 4.27
C THR A 399 -11.75 -4.34 5.65
N LEU A 400 -11.11 -3.45 6.39
CA LEU A 400 -10.63 -3.76 7.75
C LEU A 400 -11.76 -4.21 8.69
N ALA A 401 -12.95 -3.60 8.57
CA ALA A 401 -14.13 -4.02 9.33
C ALA A 401 -14.71 -5.37 8.87
N ASP A 402 -14.63 -5.65 7.58
CA ASP A 402 -15.15 -6.91 7.03
C ASP A 402 -14.23 -8.10 7.35
N LEU A 403 -12.91 -7.89 7.46
CA LEU A 403 -11.95 -8.92 7.90
C LEU A 403 -12.29 -9.53 9.25
N VAL A 404 -12.92 -8.75 10.14
CA VAL A 404 -13.30 -9.21 11.49
C VAL A 404 -14.77 -9.60 11.60
N ALA A 405 -15.53 -9.49 10.51
CA ALA A 405 -16.97 -9.73 10.51
C ALA A 405 -17.42 -10.85 9.58
N TYR A 406 -16.60 -11.23 8.59
CA TYR A 406 -16.97 -12.22 7.58
C TYR A 406 -15.87 -13.26 7.39
N ASP A 407 -16.24 -14.53 7.41
CA ASP A 407 -15.36 -15.63 7.02
C ASP A 407 -15.50 -15.97 5.54
N HIS A 408 -16.65 -15.63 4.94
CA HIS A 408 -16.98 -15.92 3.55
C HIS A 408 -17.28 -14.64 2.77
N LYS A 409 -16.93 -14.64 1.47
CA LYS A 409 -17.27 -13.54 0.57
C LYS A 409 -18.77 -13.52 0.23
N HIS A 410 -19.32 -12.31 0.08
CA HIS A 410 -20.72 -12.04 -0.21
C HIS A 410 -20.86 -11.20 -1.50
N ASN A 411 -20.36 -11.71 -2.63
CA ASN A 411 -20.25 -10.98 -3.92
C ASN A 411 -21.46 -11.18 -4.85
N LEU A 412 -22.58 -11.75 -4.39
CA LEU A 412 -23.75 -12.02 -5.24
C LEU A 412 -24.27 -10.77 -5.98
N ALA A 413 -24.14 -9.59 -5.38
CA ALA A 413 -24.52 -8.31 -5.98
C ALA A 413 -23.71 -7.98 -7.24
N ASN A 414 -22.51 -8.52 -7.40
CA ASN A 414 -21.67 -8.33 -8.59
C ASN A 414 -22.22 -9.03 -9.84
N GLY A 415 -23.11 -10.01 -9.66
CA GLY A 415 -23.75 -10.72 -10.79
C GLY A 415 -22.96 -11.89 -11.32
N GLU A 416 -21.87 -12.28 -10.68
CA GLU A 416 -20.98 -13.38 -11.09
C GLU A 416 -21.18 -14.67 -10.29
N ASN A 417 -22.33 -14.79 -9.62
CA ASN A 417 -22.69 -15.93 -8.79
C ASN A 417 -21.67 -16.23 -7.67
N ASN A 418 -21.09 -15.19 -7.08
CA ASN A 418 -20.09 -15.28 -6.00
C ASN A 418 -18.80 -16.04 -6.41
N ARG A 419 -18.46 -16.09 -7.70
CA ARG A 419 -17.25 -16.76 -8.21
C ARG A 419 -16.03 -15.82 -8.23
N ASP A 420 -16.29 -14.53 -8.31
CA ASP A 420 -15.32 -13.44 -8.31
C ASP A 420 -14.75 -13.19 -6.91
N GLY A 421 -13.58 -12.55 -6.85
CA GLY A 421 -12.85 -12.32 -5.60
C GLY A 421 -12.24 -13.59 -5.00
N THR A 422 -11.38 -13.43 -4.01
CA THR A 422 -10.68 -14.54 -3.35
C THR A 422 -11.55 -15.27 -2.33
N ASP A 423 -11.34 -16.59 -2.18
CA ASP A 423 -11.91 -17.37 -1.07
C ASP A 423 -10.99 -17.39 0.16
N ASP A 424 -9.69 -17.10 0.01
CA ASP A 424 -8.71 -17.01 1.10
C ASP A 424 -8.52 -15.56 1.56
N ASN A 425 -9.39 -15.12 2.47
CA ASN A 425 -9.31 -13.76 3.04
C ASN A 425 -8.46 -13.69 4.31
N ARG A 426 -8.11 -14.82 4.92
CA ARG A 426 -7.48 -14.92 6.24
C ARG A 426 -8.21 -14.12 7.30
N SER A 427 -9.53 -14.07 7.19
CA SER A 427 -10.44 -13.34 8.05
C SER A 427 -10.93 -14.22 9.21
N TRP A 428 -11.54 -13.59 10.20
CA TRP A 428 -12.20 -14.28 11.31
C TRP A 428 -13.41 -13.48 11.78
N ASN A 429 -14.59 -14.06 11.63
CA ASN A 429 -15.86 -13.45 12.05
C ASN A 429 -16.10 -13.48 13.57
N HIS A 430 -15.14 -13.96 14.35
CA HIS A 430 -15.25 -14.12 15.80
C HIS A 430 -16.49 -14.95 16.25
N GLY A 431 -16.93 -15.88 15.39
CA GLY A 431 -18.05 -16.77 15.66
C GLY A 431 -19.43 -16.26 15.22
N LEU A 432 -19.50 -15.08 14.58
CA LEU A 432 -20.76 -14.54 14.05
C LEU A 432 -20.54 -13.96 12.65
N GLU A 433 -21.14 -14.57 11.63
CA GLU A 433 -21.04 -14.05 10.25
C GLU A 433 -21.89 -12.79 10.08
N GLY A 434 -21.27 -11.73 9.56
CA GLY A 434 -21.92 -10.46 9.28
C GLY A 434 -21.90 -9.43 10.44
N PRO A 435 -22.63 -8.32 10.30
CA PRO A 435 -22.58 -7.22 11.25
C PRO A 435 -23.24 -7.59 12.59
N VAL A 436 -22.68 -7.09 13.68
CA VAL A 436 -23.36 -7.10 14.98
C VAL A 436 -24.38 -5.97 14.99
N THR A 437 -25.66 -6.31 15.00
CA THR A 437 -26.74 -5.30 15.12
C THR A 437 -26.93 -4.88 16.56
N PRO A 438 -27.37 -3.62 16.84
CA PRO A 438 -27.66 -3.16 18.20
C PRO A 438 -28.66 -4.04 18.96
N ASP A 439 -29.61 -4.65 18.25
CA ASP A 439 -30.59 -5.59 18.82
C ASP A 439 -29.98 -6.95 19.16
N ALA A 440 -28.90 -7.34 18.49
CA ALA A 440 -28.14 -8.57 18.83
C ALA A 440 -27.34 -8.40 20.13
N THR A 441 -26.99 -7.16 20.51
CA THR A 441 -26.30 -6.85 21.78
C THR A 441 -27.27 -6.89 22.98
N ALA A 442 -28.55 -6.71 22.76
CA ALA A 442 -29.56 -6.79 23.83
C ALA A 442 -29.95 -8.24 24.22
N GLY A 443 -29.51 -9.25 23.47
CA GLY A 443 -29.87 -10.65 23.74
C GLY A 443 -28.83 -11.71 23.30
N GLY A 444 -27.72 -11.30 22.71
CA GLY A 444 -26.74 -12.19 22.11
C GLY A 444 -25.50 -12.41 22.97
N VAL A 445 -25.66 -13.02 24.14
CA VAL A 445 -24.59 -13.85 24.68
C VAL A 445 -24.48 -15.03 23.73
N LEU A 446 -23.39 -15.12 22.97
CA LEU A 446 -23.09 -16.35 22.26
C LEU A 446 -23.06 -17.46 23.32
N ASP A 447 -24.00 -18.38 23.19
CA ASP A 447 -24.10 -19.53 24.07
C ASP A 447 -22.74 -20.20 24.18
N GLY A 448 -22.05 -19.98 25.29
CA GLY A 448 -20.83 -20.66 25.68
C GLY A 448 -19.54 -19.84 25.83
N LEU A 449 -19.41 -18.63 25.30
CA LEU A 449 -18.13 -17.89 25.40
C LEU A 449 -18.18 -16.67 26.32
N GLY A 450 -19.36 -16.15 26.71
CA GLY A 450 -19.48 -15.03 27.66
C GLY A 450 -18.83 -13.73 27.19
N VAL A 451 -18.32 -13.66 25.98
CA VAL A 451 -17.57 -12.53 25.43
C VAL A 451 -18.45 -11.73 24.47
N GLU A 452 -18.49 -10.43 24.66
CA GLU A 452 -19.11 -9.54 23.71
C GLU A 452 -18.28 -9.44 22.42
N ILE A 453 -18.82 -9.95 21.30
CA ILE A 453 -18.13 -10.00 20.00
C ILE A 453 -17.75 -8.60 19.50
N ALA A 454 -18.59 -7.61 19.70
CA ALA A 454 -18.35 -6.29 19.15
C ALA A 454 -17.08 -5.61 19.72
N PRO A 455 -16.81 -5.58 21.03
CA PRO A 455 -15.54 -5.09 21.56
C PRO A 455 -14.34 -5.85 21.05
N LEU A 456 -14.44 -7.19 20.93
CA LEU A 456 -13.34 -8.03 20.43
C LEU A 456 -13.02 -7.74 18.95
N ARG A 457 -14.03 -7.58 18.10
CA ARG A 457 -13.85 -7.15 16.70
C ARG A 457 -13.17 -5.77 16.62
N ARG A 458 -13.64 -4.80 17.43
CA ARG A 458 -13.03 -3.45 17.47
C ARG A 458 -11.57 -3.49 17.92
N ARG A 459 -11.22 -4.33 18.90
CA ARG A 459 -9.84 -4.57 19.32
C ARG A 459 -9.01 -5.18 18.18
N SER A 460 -9.52 -6.18 17.47
CA SER A 460 -8.85 -6.78 16.32
C SER A 460 -8.59 -5.77 15.20
N ILE A 461 -9.54 -4.86 14.92
CA ILE A 461 -9.34 -3.75 13.97
C ILE A 461 -8.18 -2.84 14.44
N ARG A 462 -8.15 -2.46 15.73
CA ARG A 462 -7.10 -1.62 16.30
C ARG A 462 -5.73 -2.31 16.25
N ASN A 463 -5.67 -3.62 16.51
CA ASN A 463 -4.43 -4.41 16.40
C ASN A 463 -3.87 -4.42 14.98
N LEU A 464 -4.71 -4.66 13.98
CA LEU A 464 -4.30 -4.67 12.57
C LEU A 464 -3.80 -3.30 12.14
N LEU A 465 -4.53 -2.23 12.48
CA LEU A 465 -4.13 -0.86 12.19
C LEU A 465 -2.82 -0.47 12.89
N ALA A 466 -2.67 -0.82 14.17
CA ALA A 466 -1.44 -0.55 14.91
C ALA A 466 -0.25 -1.34 14.33
N THR A 467 -0.45 -2.61 13.98
CA THR A 467 0.58 -3.42 13.31
C THR A 467 1.08 -2.77 12.03
N LEU A 468 0.16 -2.25 11.21
CA LEU A 468 0.48 -1.51 9.98
C LEU A 468 1.31 -0.25 10.27
N VAL A 469 0.81 0.59 11.18
CA VAL A 469 1.42 1.90 11.46
C VAL A 469 2.76 1.78 12.18
N LEU A 470 2.91 0.77 13.04
CA LEU A 470 4.14 0.55 13.82
C LEU A 470 5.21 -0.25 13.07
N ALA A 471 4.91 -0.86 11.93
CA ALA A 471 5.89 -1.59 11.14
C ALA A 471 6.94 -0.66 10.51
N ALA A 472 8.14 -1.18 10.30
CA ALA A 472 9.11 -0.55 9.40
C ALA A 472 8.63 -0.69 7.95
N GLY A 473 8.79 0.36 7.15
CA GLY A 473 8.25 0.44 5.78
C GLY A 473 7.32 1.63 5.62
N THR A 474 6.69 1.72 4.46
CA THR A 474 5.75 2.78 4.10
C THR A 474 4.32 2.26 4.33
N PRO A 475 3.56 2.77 5.31
CA PRO A 475 2.20 2.31 5.54
C PRO A 475 1.24 2.87 4.49
N MET A 476 0.33 2.02 4.01
CA MET A 476 -0.80 2.38 3.16
C MET A 476 -2.12 2.02 3.85
N ILE A 477 -3.03 2.99 3.93
CA ILE A 477 -4.37 2.84 4.52
C ILE A 477 -5.39 2.98 3.39
N THR A 478 -6.34 2.05 3.31
CA THR A 478 -7.46 2.14 2.38
C THR A 478 -8.53 3.09 2.92
N ALA A 479 -9.01 4.01 2.09
CA ALA A 479 -9.96 5.06 2.47
C ALA A 479 -11.19 4.51 3.21
N GLY A 480 -11.42 5.02 4.41
CA GLY A 480 -12.52 4.65 5.27
C GLY A 480 -12.23 3.53 6.26
N ASP A 481 -11.12 2.81 6.16
CA ASP A 481 -10.75 1.79 7.14
C ASP A 481 -10.49 2.39 8.53
N GLU A 482 -9.92 3.59 8.58
CA GLU A 482 -9.75 4.40 9.78
C GLU A 482 -11.09 4.82 10.43
N MET A 483 -12.18 4.65 9.69
CA MET A 483 -13.56 4.96 10.11
C MET A 483 -14.44 3.70 10.16
N GLY A 484 -13.87 2.49 10.04
CA GLY A 484 -14.62 1.24 10.07
C GLY A 484 -15.60 1.09 8.90
N ARG A 485 -15.18 1.43 7.68
CA ARG A 485 -15.94 1.20 6.44
C ARG A 485 -16.19 -0.29 6.25
N THR A 486 -17.36 -0.65 5.75
CA THR A 486 -17.72 -2.02 5.40
C THR A 486 -18.27 -2.08 3.98
N GLN A 487 -17.92 -3.11 3.24
CA GLN A 487 -18.49 -3.50 1.95
C GLN A 487 -19.52 -4.65 2.13
N ARG A 488 -19.95 -4.87 3.38
CA ARG A 488 -20.97 -5.89 3.74
C ARG A 488 -20.54 -7.30 3.30
N GLY A 489 -19.23 -7.58 3.38
CA GLY A 489 -18.65 -8.85 3.00
C GLY A 489 -18.44 -9.03 1.49
N ASN A 490 -18.65 -8.00 0.67
CA ASN A 490 -18.22 -8.01 -0.73
C ASN A 490 -16.71 -7.73 -0.78
N ASN A 491 -15.93 -8.71 -1.23
CA ASN A 491 -14.47 -8.57 -1.33
C ASN A 491 -13.97 -8.30 -2.75
N ASN A 492 -14.87 -7.91 -3.66
CA ASN A 492 -14.53 -7.57 -5.05
C ASN A 492 -15.54 -6.53 -5.61
N ALA A 493 -15.64 -5.39 -4.94
CA ALA A 493 -16.69 -4.40 -5.16
C ALA A 493 -16.51 -3.55 -6.44
N TYR A 494 -15.81 -4.07 -7.47
CA TYR A 494 -15.43 -3.34 -8.68
C TYR A 494 -16.60 -2.82 -9.52
N VAL A 495 -17.79 -3.38 -9.33
CA VAL A 495 -19.02 -2.99 -10.03
C VAL A 495 -20.02 -2.25 -9.15
N GLN A 496 -19.67 -1.96 -7.91
CA GLN A 496 -20.57 -1.35 -6.94
C GLN A 496 -20.34 0.17 -6.84
N ASP A 497 -20.95 0.94 -7.75
CA ASP A 497 -20.94 2.41 -7.68
C ASP A 497 -22.09 2.91 -6.79
N ASP A 498 -22.07 2.48 -5.53
CA ASP A 498 -23.08 2.77 -4.55
C ASP A 498 -22.51 2.84 -3.11
N GLU A 499 -23.38 2.85 -2.12
CA GLU A 499 -23.01 2.91 -0.70
C GLU A 499 -22.22 1.69 -0.19
N THR A 500 -22.09 0.62 -0.96
CA THR A 500 -21.21 -0.51 -0.65
C THR A 500 -19.76 -0.08 -0.74
N SER A 501 -19.40 0.71 -1.75
CA SER A 501 -18.04 1.16 -2.01
C SER A 501 -17.74 2.56 -1.46
N TRP A 502 -18.76 3.45 -1.40
CA TRP A 502 -18.52 4.83 -0.99
C TRP A 502 -18.24 4.95 0.50
N VAL A 503 -17.29 5.81 0.85
CA VAL A 503 -16.94 6.10 2.24
C VAL A 503 -18.14 6.71 2.98
N SER A 504 -18.49 6.14 4.12
CA SER A 504 -19.55 6.64 4.98
C SER A 504 -18.98 7.62 6.00
N TRP A 505 -19.43 8.86 5.97
CA TRP A 505 -19.03 9.93 6.88
C TRP A 505 -19.95 10.09 8.09
N ASP A 506 -21.02 9.30 8.16
CA ASP A 506 -21.87 9.19 9.34
C ASP A 506 -21.24 8.23 10.34
N LEU A 507 -20.56 8.79 11.35
CA LEU A 507 -19.75 8.03 12.29
C LEU A 507 -20.52 7.79 13.61
N SER A 508 -20.80 6.53 13.88
CA SER A 508 -21.21 6.09 15.22
C SER A 508 -20.11 6.34 16.27
N PRO A 509 -20.40 6.27 17.57
CA PRO A 509 -19.40 6.51 18.62
C PRO A 509 -18.10 5.72 18.40
N TRP A 510 -18.19 4.39 18.29
CA TRP A 510 -16.99 3.56 18.13
C TRP A 510 -16.18 3.87 16.86
N ARG A 511 -16.82 4.36 15.78
CA ARG A 511 -16.14 4.76 14.55
C ARG A 511 -15.39 6.08 14.71
N LYS A 512 -15.92 6.98 15.56
CA LYS A 512 -15.20 8.20 15.98
C LYS A 512 -13.98 7.86 16.82
N ASP A 513 -14.12 6.89 17.72
CA ASP A 513 -13.04 6.41 18.57
C ASP A 513 -11.95 5.72 17.72
N LEU A 514 -12.33 4.92 16.74
CA LEU A 514 -11.39 4.31 15.79
C LEU A 514 -10.63 5.37 14.98
N LEU A 515 -11.33 6.40 14.49
CA LEU A 515 -10.68 7.52 13.79
C LEU A 515 -9.70 8.28 14.69
N ALA A 516 -10.06 8.48 15.97
CA ALA A 516 -9.15 9.06 16.95
C ALA A 516 -7.93 8.19 17.19
N THR A 517 -8.12 6.87 17.28
CA THR A 517 -7.04 5.87 17.38
C THR A 517 -6.11 5.92 16.17
N ALA A 518 -6.64 5.96 14.95
CA ALA A 518 -5.84 6.06 13.73
C ALA A 518 -4.95 7.31 13.72
N ARG A 519 -5.53 8.47 14.08
CA ARG A 519 -4.80 9.73 14.22
C ARG A 519 -3.69 9.65 15.28
N HIS A 520 -3.98 9.05 16.41
CA HIS A 520 -3.03 8.89 17.51
C HIS A 520 -1.84 8.00 17.09
N LEU A 521 -2.10 6.84 16.48
CA LEU A 521 -1.06 5.92 16.02
C LEU A 521 -0.16 6.57 14.95
N LEU A 522 -0.74 7.30 14.00
CA LEU A 522 0.03 8.01 12.97
C LEU A 522 0.82 9.19 13.55
N ALA A 523 0.30 9.83 14.59
CA ALA A 523 1.04 10.85 15.35
C ALA A 523 2.24 10.21 16.09
N LEU A 524 2.06 9.08 16.79
CA LEU A 524 3.14 8.32 17.42
C LEU A 524 4.22 7.95 16.39
N ARG A 525 3.82 7.44 15.21
CA ARG A 525 4.80 7.14 14.15
C ARG A 525 5.59 8.37 13.73
N ARG A 526 4.94 9.52 13.57
CA ARG A 526 5.59 10.78 13.18
C ARG A 526 6.52 11.32 14.26
N GLU A 527 6.15 11.17 15.53
CA GLU A 527 6.90 11.69 16.68
C GLU A 527 8.14 10.87 16.99
N HIS A 528 8.09 9.55 16.79
CA HIS A 528 9.18 8.64 17.15
C HIS A 528 9.95 8.16 15.92
N ALA A 529 11.19 8.65 15.76
CA ALA A 529 12.07 8.28 14.67
C ALA A 529 12.41 6.77 14.66
N ALA A 530 12.39 6.10 15.81
CA ALA A 530 12.55 4.65 15.95
C ALA A 530 11.53 3.83 15.11
N LEU A 531 10.36 4.41 14.81
CA LEU A 531 9.31 3.78 14.01
C LEU A 531 9.47 3.98 12.49
N ARG A 532 10.39 4.87 12.07
CA ARG A 532 10.56 5.29 10.67
C ARG A 532 12.03 5.12 10.21
N PRO A 533 12.57 3.89 10.22
CA PRO A 533 13.96 3.67 9.81
C PRO A 533 14.13 3.86 8.29
N ASP A 534 15.25 4.50 7.87
CA ASP A 534 15.66 4.58 6.47
C ASP A 534 16.41 3.34 5.99
N ALA A 535 17.06 2.63 6.92
CA ALA A 535 17.86 1.44 6.65
C ALA A 535 17.33 0.25 7.47
N PHE A 536 17.63 -0.95 6.99
CA PHE A 536 17.30 -2.16 7.73
C PHE A 536 18.06 -2.23 9.06
N PHE A 537 17.41 -2.79 10.06
CA PHE A 537 18.01 -3.04 11.36
C PHE A 537 19.17 -4.02 11.23
N THR A 538 20.22 -3.75 12.01
CA THR A 538 21.46 -4.56 11.99
C THR A 538 21.55 -5.54 13.14
N GLY A 539 20.72 -5.39 14.16
CA GLY A 539 20.81 -6.12 15.43
C GLY A 539 22.08 -5.79 16.23
N ARG A 540 22.82 -4.75 15.84
CA ARG A 540 24.06 -4.33 16.49
C ARG A 540 23.81 -3.17 17.43
N PRO A 541 24.64 -3.06 18.49
CA PRO A 541 24.62 -1.89 19.34
C PRO A 541 24.94 -0.63 18.55
N ARG A 542 24.22 0.44 18.86
CA ARG A 542 24.48 1.76 18.31
C ARG A 542 25.88 2.25 18.71
N PRO A 543 26.67 2.87 17.83
CA PRO A 543 27.88 3.56 18.20
C PRO A 543 27.59 4.62 19.27
N ALA A 544 28.42 4.70 20.31
CA ALA A 544 28.33 5.81 21.23
C ALA A 544 28.61 7.12 20.51
N ALA A 545 27.86 8.19 20.83
CA ALA A 545 28.15 9.51 20.28
C ALA A 545 29.62 9.86 20.57
N PRO A 546 30.37 10.43 19.60
CA PRO A 546 31.75 10.87 19.86
C PRO A 546 31.74 11.92 20.95
N ASP A 547 32.55 11.70 22.00
CA ASP A 547 32.79 12.68 23.05
C ASP A 547 33.49 13.90 22.46
N GLY A 548 32.74 14.96 22.15
CA GLY A 548 33.30 16.23 21.69
C GLY A 548 32.29 17.07 20.90
N PRO A 549 32.44 18.40 20.87
CA PRO A 549 31.55 19.28 20.16
C PRO A 549 31.65 19.02 18.68
N ALA A 550 30.49 18.70 18.03
CA ALA A 550 30.37 18.47 16.61
C ALA A 550 30.84 19.70 15.83
N GLY A 551 32.02 19.62 15.25
CA GLY A 551 32.43 20.51 14.17
C GLY A 551 31.55 20.25 12.96
N ALA A 552 30.73 21.22 12.60
CA ALA A 552 29.90 21.21 11.42
C ALA A 552 30.74 20.93 10.17
N VAL A 553 30.62 19.75 9.58
CA VAL A 553 31.08 19.50 8.21
C VAL A 553 29.87 19.61 7.30
N SER A 554 29.60 20.82 6.88
CA SER A 554 28.79 21.07 5.69
C SER A 554 29.66 20.77 4.47
N GLY A 555 29.32 19.75 3.71
CA GLY A 555 30.06 19.37 2.52
C GLY A 555 29.15 18.74 1.46
N ALA A 556 28.26 19.54 0.89
CA ALA A 556 27.75 19.25 -0.44
C ALA A 556 28.87 19.61 -1.44
N GLY A 557 29.45 18.60 -2.06
CA GLY A 557 30.52 18.76 -3.06
C GLY A 557 30.24 17.86 -4.25
N THR A 558 29.50 18.38 -5.21
CA THR A 558 29.55 17.93 -6.60
C THR A 558 30.90 18.29 -7.17
N GLY A 559 31.69 17.30 -7.56
CA GLY A 559 32.97 17.51 -8.22
C GLY A 559 33.28 16.38 -9.17
N ALA A 560 32.89 16.54 -10.43
CA ALA A 560 33.44 15.75 -11.54
C ALA A 560 34.91 16.16 -11.72
N ALA A 561 35.81 15.18 -11.72
CA ALA A 561 37.15 15.33 -12.23
C ALA A 561 37.50 14.14 -13.11
N ALA A 562 37.61 14.40 -14.39
CA ALA A 562 38.22 13.52 -15.38
C ALA A 562 39.72 13.36 -15.08
N GLY A 563 40.19 12.14 -15.05
CA GLY A 563 41.63 11.80 -14.98
C GLY A 563 41.93 10.63 -15.86
N THR A 564 42.58 10.90 -17.00
CA THR A 564 43.12 9.96 -17.94
C THR A 564 44.35 9.28 -17.34
N GLY A 565 44.45 7.96 -17.49
CA GLY A 565 45.67 7.23 -17.12
C GLY A 565 45.66 5.76 -17.65
N THR A 566 46.49 5.55 -18.61
CA THR A 566 46.73 4.35 -19.44
C THR A 566 47.25 3.13 -18.71
N GLY A 567 46.77 1.94 -19.13
CA GLY A 567 47.68 0.77 -19.45
C GLY A 567 47.91 -0.26 -18.36
N GLY A 568 47.63 -1.50 -18.65
CA GLY A 568 48.22 -2.68 -18.02
C GLY A 568 47.34 -3.93 -18.12
N GLU A 569 47.68 -4.76 -19.11
CA GLU A 569 47.17 -6.12 -19.35
C GLU A 569 47.55 -7.11 -18.23
N GLY A 570 46.68 -8.06 -17.97
CA GLY A 570 47.04 -9.26 -17.19
C GLY A 570 45.83 -10.11 -16.82
N GLY A 571 45.59 -11.16 -17.61
CA GLY A 571 44.50 -12.11 -17.44
C GLY A 571 44.73 -13.09 -16.28
N THR A 572 43.69 -13.78 -15.92
CA THR A 572 43.51 -15.25 -15.84
C THR A 572 42.32 -15.59 -14.93
N GLU A 573 41.44 -16.33 -15.53
CA GLU A 573 40.68 -17.51 -15.07
C GLU A 573 40.01 -17.61 -13.69
N ALA A 574 38.70 -17.77 -13.77
CA ALA A 574 37.85 -18.85 -13.25
C ALA A 574 37.95 -19.27 -11.78
N GLY A 575 36.79 -19.37 -11.16
CA GLY A 575 36.60 -20.14 -9.94
C GLY A 575 35.24 -19.97 -9.29
N ALA A 576 34.24 -20.68 -9.79
CA ALA A 576 32.98 -20.89 -9.05
C ALA A 576 33.26 -21.75 -7.80
N ALA A 577 32.78 -21.36 -6.62
CA ALA A 577 32.65 -22.27 -5.49
C ALA A 577 31.42 -21.89 -4.64
N ALA A 578 30.43 -22.75 -4.75
CA ALA A 578 29.36 -22.89 -3.76
C ALA A 578 29.98 -23.42 -2.46
N GLY A 579 29.72 -22.76 -1.34
CA GLY A 579 30.15 -23.16 -0.01
C GLY A 579 28.97 -23.45 0.92
N THR A 580 28.59 -24.71 0.99
CA THR A 580 27.77 -25.31 2.04
C THR A 580 28.58 -25.31 3.34
N ALA A 581 28.07 -24.73 4.43
CA ALA A 581 28.67 -24.91 5.75
C ALA A 581 27.94 -26.02 6.51
N ALA A 582 28.61 -27.14 6.62
CA ALA A 582 28.28 -28.21 7.57
C ALA A 582 29.17 -28.11 8.79
N GLY A 583 28.68 -28.61 9.89
CA GLY A 583 29.16 -28.52 11.25
C GLY A 583 30.57 -29.08 11.54
N GLY A 584 31.05 -28.79 12.72
CA GLY A 584 32.21 -29.35 13.34
C GLY A 584 32.02 -29.42 14.83
N GLU A 585 31.84 -30.64 15.34
CA GLU A 585 31.90 -31.01 16.73
C GLU A 585 33.33 -31.03 17.26
N GLY A 586 33.46 -30.77 18.60
CA GLY A 586 34.48 -31.47 19.34
C GLY A 586 35.32 -30.59 20.25
N GLY A 587 35.27 -30.85 21.56
CA GLY A 587 36.37 -30.53 22.46
C GLY A 587 35.94 -30.22 23.92
N THR A 588 35.90 -31.26 24.72
CA THR A 588 35.73 -31.29 26.17
C THR A 588 36.87 -30.59 26.93
N GLY A 589 36.53 -29.82 27.97
CA GLY A 589 37.50 -29.33 28.96
C GLY A 589 36.79 -28.78 30.17
N ALA A 590 36.64 -29.61 31.22
CA ALA A 590 36.12 -29.21 32.51
C ALA A 590 37.17 -28.38 33.27
N GLY A 591 36.72 -27.22 33.78
CA GLY A 591 37.50 -26.41 34.68
C GLY A 591 36.56 -25.64 35.61
N THR A 592 36.36 -26.19 36.82
CA THR A 592 35.66 -25.54 37.93
C THR A 592 36.45 -24.36 38.46
N ALA A 593 35.91 -23.17 38.38
CA ALA A 593 36.28 -22.03 39.19
C ALA A 593 35.03 -21.26 39.58
N ALA A 594 34.66 -21.39 40.86
CA ALA A 594 33.69 -20.54 41.50
C ALA A 594 34.24 -19.12 41.56
N GLY A 595 33.75 -18.22 40.73
CA GLY A 595 34.00 -16.80 40.77
C GLY A 595 32.67 -16.10 40.88
N SER A 596 32.50 -15.31 41.95
CA SER A 596 31.38 -14.41 42.18
C SER A 596 31.11 -13.53 40.95
N GLY A 597 30.07 -13.89 40.18
CA GLY A 597 29.70 -13.19 38.98
C GLY A 597 29.07 -11.83 39.28
N GLN A 598 29.83 -10.78 39.14
CA GLN A 598 29.26 -9.49 38.74
C GLN A 598 28.85 -9.64 37.27
N GLY A 599 27.53 -9.73 37.09
CA GLY A 599 26.96 -9.80 35.75
C GLY A 599 27.41 -8.61 34.89
N HIS A 600 28.17 -8.90 33.85
CA HIS A 600 28.43 -7.94 32.78
C HIS A 600 27.12 -7.65 32.10
N ARG A 601 26.46 -6.53 32.46
CA ARG A 601 25.36 -5.96 31.68
C ARG A 601 25.93 -5.49 30.31
N PRO A 602 25.35 -5.84 29.20
CA PRO A 602 25.80 -5.29 27.92
C PRO A 602 25.62 -3.77 27.93
N THR A 603 26.70 -3.06 27.65
CA THR A 603 26.78 -1.59 27.73
C THR A 603 26.08 -0.87 26.58
N ALA A 604 25.48 -1.60 25.63
CA ALA A 604 24.81 -1.02 24.46
C ALA A 604 23.61 -1.89 24.02
N VAL A 605 22.46 -1.25 23.83
CA VAL A 605 21.23 -1.89 23.32
C VAL A 605 21.29 -1.92 21.79
N PRO A 606 20.93 -3.04 21.12
CA PRO A 606 20.90 -3.11 19.67
C PRO A 606 19.79 -2.21 19.09
N ASP A 607 19.91 -1.86 17.79
CA ASP A 607 18.92 -1.06 17.07
C ASP A 607 17.53 -1.73 17.01
N LEU A 608 17.50 -3.06 17.05
CA LEU A 608 16.30 -3.90 17.16
C LEU A 608 16.59 -5.09 18.08
N ALA A 609 15.69 -5.36 19.02
CA ALA A 609 15.73 -6.56 19.86
C ALA A 609 14.33 -7.16 20.04
N TRP A 610 14.29 -8.48 20.21
CA TRP A 610 13.08 -9.27 20.36
C TRP A 610 13.12 -10.06 21.68
N PHE A 611 11.98 -10.03 22.39
CA PHE A 611 11.88 -10.72 23.69
C PHE A 611 10.59 -11.56 23.73
N ASP A 612 10.65 -12.62 24.53
CA ASP A 612 9.51 -13.47 24.88
C ASP A 612 8.62 -12.84 25.97
N ALA A 613 7.61 -13.56 26.44
CA ALA A 613 6.72 -13.11 27.49
C ALA A 613 7.44 -12.92 28.84
N ASP A 614 8.51 -13.66 29.11
CA ASP A 614 9.29 -13.57 30.35
C ASP A 614 10.32 -12.43 30.34
N GLY A 615 10.40 -11.68 29.25
CA GLY A 615 11.36 -10.58 29.04
C GLY A 615 12.75 -11.04 28.68
N GLY A 616 12.94 -12.33 28.41
CA GLY A 616 14.14 -12.92 27.87
C GLY A 616 14.26 -12.77 26.36
N PRO A 617 15.48 -12.79 25.77
CA PRO A 617 15.64 -12.83 24.31
C PRO A 617 14.96 -14.07 23.73
N LEU A 618 14.21 -13.91 22.62
CA LEU A 618 13.66 -15.05 21.89
C LEU A 618 14.78 -15.97 21.39
N ASP A 619 14.74 -17.21 21.83
CA ASP A 619 15.68 -18.23 21.41
C ASP A 619 15.28 -18.88 20.06
N HIS A 620 16.16 -19.75 19.55
CA HIS A 620 15.91 -20.44 18.28
C HIS A 620 14.66 -21.33 18.33
N GLY A 621 14.37 -21.96 19.48
CA GLY A 621 13.19 -22.80 19.65
C GLY A 621 11.92 -21.99 19.58
N ALA A 622 11.84 -20.88 20.31
CA ALA A 622 10.70 -19.97 20.33
C ALA A 622 10.37 -19.36 18.94
N TRP A 623 11.41 -19.03 18.16
CA TRP A 623 11.21 -18.56 16.77
C TRP A 623 10.56 -19.58 15.84
N HIS A 624 10.63 -20.87 16.15
CA HIS A 624 10.09 -21.94 15.30
C HIS A 624 8.91 -22.67 15.94
N ASP A 625 8.50 -22.27 17.13
CA ASP A 625 7.35 -22.84 17.80
C ASP A 625 6.04 -22.18 17.32
N PRO A 626 5.16 -22.92 16.65
CA PRO A 626 3.88 -22.40 16.19
C PRO A 626 2.91 -22.04 17.32
N GLY A 627 3.22 -22.46 18.55
CA GLY A 627 2.45 -22.15 19.76
C GLY A 627 2.83 -20.80 20.39
N VAL A 628 3.97 -20.21 20.04
CA VAL A 628 4.38 -18.90 20.55
C VAL A 628 3.52 -17.81 19.93
N ARG A 629 2.80 -17.06 20.80
CA ARG A 629 1.83 -16.04 20.38
C ARG A 629 2.10 -14.67 21.01
N THR A 630 3.12 -14.55 21.85
CA THR A 630 3.49 -13.31 22.53
C THR A 630 4.88 -12.89 22.10
N LEU A 631 5.03 -11.61 21.75
CA LEU A 631 6.25 -11.04 21.23
C LEU A 631 6.44 -9.63 21.76
N GLN A 632 7.67 -9.27 22.15
CA GLN A 632 8.05 -7.91 22.48
C GLN A 632 9.11 -7.44 21.49
N MET A 633 8.90 -6.27 20.87
CA MET A 633 9.79 -5.65 19.90
C MET A 633 10.33 -4.33 20.44
N LEU A 634 11.61 -4.28 20.74
CA LEU A 634 12.29 -3.04 21.14
C LEU A 634 13.02 -2.44 19.94
N ARG A 635 12.71 -1.20 19.63
CA ARG A 635 13.42 -0.37 18.64
C ARG A 635 14.08 0.79 19.35
N THR A 636 15.40 0.90 19.20
CA THR A 636 16.11 2.03 19.76
C THR A 636 16.08 3.22 18.81
N ALA A 637 15.94 4.39 19.39
CA ALA A 637 15.91 5.62 18.63
C ALA A 637 17.20 5.84 17.82
N PRO A 638 17.17 6.38 16.60
CA PRO A 638 18.37 6.60 15.79
C PRO A 638 19.28 7.71 16.33
N GLU A 639 18.74 8.73 17.00
CA GLU A 639 19.48 9.86 17.55
C GLU A 639 19.53 9.82 19.07
N PRO A 640 20.64 10.22 19.71
CA PRO A 640 20.68 10.41 21.16
C PRO A 640 19.67 11.49 21.59
N GLY A 641 18.85 11.16 22.58
CA GLY A 641 17.82 12.07 23.10
C GLY A 641 16.44 11.89 22.47
N ASP A 642 16.27 10.99 21.51
CA ASP A 642 14.95 10.51 21.09
C ASP A 642 14.56 9.29 21.92
N ALA A 643 13.24 9.01 22.00
CA ALA A 643 12.72 7.90 22.78
C ALA A 643 12.87 6.56 22.06
N ASP A 644 13.25 5.53 22.81
CA ASP A 644 13.13 4.14 22.38
C ASP A 644 11.67 3.70 22.45
N VAL A 645 11.26 2.80 21.57
CA VAL A 645 9.88 2.31 21.47
C VAL A 645 9.87 0.80 21.71
N LEU A 646 9.03 0.37 22.65
CA LEU A 646 8.74 -1.04 22.92
C LEU A 646 7.29 -1.34 22.50
N VAL A 647 7.12 -2.26 21.58
CA VAL A 647 5.82 -2.80 21.18
C VAL A 647 5.68 -4.19 21.78
N VAL A 648 4.63 -4.39 22.58
CA VAL A 648 4.30 -5.67 23.20
C VAL A 648 3.00 -6.16 22.65
N LEU A 649 2.97 -7.37 22.10
CA LEU A 649 1.78 -7.91 21.47
C LEU A 649 1.55 -9.37 21.84
N THR A 650 0.29 -9.77 21.94
CA THR A 650 -0.12 -11.15 22.14
C THR A 650 -1.32 -11.52 21.24
N GLY A 651 -1.17 -12.62 20.53
CA GLY A 651 -2.26 -13.29 19.80
C GLY A 651 -2.92 -14.41 20.62
N ALA A 652 -2.65 -14.52 21.92
CA ALA A 652 -3.29 -15.48 22.81
C ALA A 652 -4.77 -15.14 23.02
N LEU A 653 -5.60 -16.17 23.23
CA LEU A 653 -7.03 -16.00 23.49
C LEU A 653 -7.37 -15.81 24.98
N ASP A 654 -6.39 -16.01 25.84
CA ASP A 654 -6.46 -15.75 27.28
C ASP A 654 -5.53 -14.60 27.65
N PRO A 655 -5.78 -13.87 28.73
CA PRO A 655 -4.83 -12.86 29.25
C PRO A 655 -3.46 -13.46 29.54
N VAL A 656 -2.40 -12.69 29.28
CA VAL A 656 -1.00 -13.13 29.43
C VAL A 656 -0.26 -12.14 30.30
N ASP A 657 0.45 -12.62 31.31
CA ASP A 657 1.42 -11.83 32.05
C ASP A 657 2.73 -11.71 31.26
N VAL A 658 3.22 -10.48 31.09
CA VAL A 658 4.44 -10.19 30.32
C VAL A 658 5.42 -9.41 31.19
N THR A 659 6.68 -9.85 31.23
CA THR A 659 7.76 -9.12 31.88
C THR A 659 8.43 -8.16 30.92
N LEU A 660 8.40 -6.86 31.22
CA LEU A 660 8.99 -5.85 30.33
C LEU A 660 10.52 -5.93 30.34
N PRO A 661 11.21 -5.85 29.18
CA PRO A 661 12.66 -5.97 29.10
C PRO A 661 13.37 -4.77 29.76
N GLY A 662 14.63 -4.99 30.17
CA GLY A 662 15.47 -3.94 30.70
C GLY A 662 15.96 -2.97 29.63
N LEU A 663 15.94 -1.68 29.94
CA LEU A 663 16.57 -0.62 29.17
C LEU A 663 18.04 -0.41 29.58
N ARG A 664 18.74 0.49 28.89
CA ARG A 664 20.05 1.01 29.34
C ARG A 664 19.94 1.66 30.71
N ALA A 665 20.97 1.52 31.51
CA ALA A 665 21.16 2.40 32.67
C ALA A 665 21.40 3.83 32.14
N ALA A 666 20.50 4.76 32.46
CA ALA A 666 20.69 6.17 32.15
C ALA A 666 22.02 6.67 32.77
N ALA A 667 22.84 7.36 31.98
CA ALA A 667 24.00 8.04 32.48
C ALA A 667 23.52 9.21 33.37
N GLY A 668 23.31 8.95 34.67
CA GLY A 668 22.85 9.99 35.60
C GLY A 668 21.94 9.52 36.73
N GLY A 669 21.52 8.27 36.77
CA GLY A 669 21.00 7.64 38.00
C GLY A 669 19.49 7.75 38.28
N GLU A 670 18.63 8.23 37.37
CA GLU A 670 17.19 8.02 37.50
C GLU A 670 16.81 6.59 37.06
N PRO A 671 15.86 5.92 37.74
CA PRO A 671 15.42 4.60 37.33
C PRO A 671 14.75 4.70 35.94
N GLU A 672 15.19 3.85 35.03
CA GLU A 672 14.55 3.64 33.74
C GLU A 672 13.06 3.38 33.95
N ARG A 673 12.24 3.93 33.05
CA ARG A 673 10.80 3.72 33.04
C ARG A 673 10.33 3.46 31.61
N TRP A 674 9.29 2.65 31.47
CA TRP A 674 8.48 2.53 30.29
C TRP A 674 7.19 3.33 30.49
N GLU A 675 6.86 4.24 29.61
CA GLU A 675 5.60 4.97 29.62
C GLU A 675 4.66 4.32 28.60
N LEU A 676 3.52 3.80 29.08
CA LEU A 676 2.48 3.27 28.22
C LEU A 676 1.78 4.43 27.50
N VAL A 677 1.94 4.52 26.19
CA VAL A 677 1.38 5.58 25.37
C VAL A 677 0.16 5.15 24.58
N TRP A 678 -0.03 3.83 24.39
CA TRP A 678 -1.20 3.30 23.73
C TRP A 678 -1.43 1.82 24.08
N ASP A 679 -2.72 1.43 24.15
CA ASP A 679 -3.18 0.06 24.35
C ASP A 679 -4.37 -0.22 23.42
N SER A 680 -4.35 -1.34 22.71
CA SER A 680 -5.45 -1.74 21.85
C SER A 680 -6.74 -2.08 22.57
N ASP A 681 -6.70 -2.29 23.87
CA ASP A 681 -7.87 -2.45 24.73
C ASP A 681 -8.64 -1.15 24.92
N TRP A 682 -7.98 -0.02 24.82
CA TRP A 682 -8.65 1.29 24.92
C TRP A 682 -9.56 1.53 23.71
N GLU A 683 -10.83 1.79 23.98
CA GLU A 683 -11.77 2.16 22.89
C GLU A 683 -11.41 3.54 22.31
N HIS A 684 -10.94 4.48 23.13
CA HIS A 684 -10.48 5.80 22.72
C HIS A 684 -9.05 6.03 23.20
N PRO A 685 -8.14 6.61 22.41
CA PRO A 685 -6.73 6.81 22.81
C PRO A 685 -6.54 7.75 24.00
N ASP A 686 -7.48 8.66 24.24
CA ASP A 686 -7.47 9.62 25.35
C ASP A 686 -8.48 9.20 26.44
N ASP A 687 -8.56 7.92 26.77
CA ASP A 687 -9.50 7.41 27.76
C ASP A 687 -9.35 8.14 29.10
N PRO A 688 -10.41 8.87 29.56
CA PRO A 688 -10.37 9.63 30.79
C PRO A 688 -10.37 8.76 32.06
N ASP A 689 -10.77 7.50 31.96
CA ASP A 689 -10.81 6.55 33.08
C ASP A 689 -9.45 5.91 33.35
N ARG A 690 -8.43 6.25 32.57
CA ARG A 690 -7.05 5.83 32.75
C ARG A 690 -6.52 6.35 34.11
N ALA A 691 -6.24 5.43 35.05
CA ALA A 691 -5.73 5.80 36.36
C ALA A 691 -4.36 6.51 36.24
N PRO A 692 -4.20 7.71 36.82
CA PRO A 692 -2.90 8.36 36.85
C PRO A 692 -1.93 7.48 37.66
N GLY A 693 -0.94 6.87 36.99
CA GLY A 693 0.05 6.00 37.60
C GLY A 693 0.17 4.60 37.04
N GLU A 694 -0.83 4.10 36.32
CA GLU A 694 -0.70 2.84 35.54
C GLU A 694 0.12 3.01 34.25
N SER A 695 0.42 4.24 33.89
CA SER A 695 1.13 4.58 32.65
C SER A 695 2.63 4.35 32.70
N ALA A 696 3.25 4.13 33.87
CA ALA A 696 4.70 3.98 33.99
C ALA A 696 5.07 2.65 34.62
N ALA A 697 5.77 1.80 33.88
CA ALA A 697 6.30 0.54 34.38
C ALA A 697 7.85 0.56 34.43
N ARG A 698 8.44 -0.15 35.40
CA ARG A 698 9.89 -0.33 35.44
C ARG A 698 10.30 -1.52 34.59
N PRO A 699 11.53 -1.53 34.07
CA PRO A 699 12.12 -2.74 33.51
C PRO A 699 12.04 -3.89 34.51
N GLY A 700 11.66 -5.07 34.06
CA GLY A 700 11.41 -6.23 34.91
C GLY A 700 10.05 -6.23 35.62
N ALA A 701 9.22 -5.22 35.41
CA ALA A 701 7.83 -5.25 35.85
C ALA A 701 7.01 -6.27 35.08
N VAL A 702 6.13 -6.99 35.75
CA VAL A 702 5.15 -7.87 35.15
C VAL A 702 3.90 -7.03 34.91
N VAL A 703 3.41 -7.06 33.67
CA VAL A 703 2.19 -6.38 33.22
C VAL A 703 1.23 -7.41 32.61
N GLY A 704 -0.04 -7.38 32.99
CA GLY A 704 -1.07 -8.21 32.38
C GLY A 704 -1.49 -7.62 31.03
N LEU A 705 -1.46 -8.41 29.98
CA LEU A 705 -2.05 -8.11 28.66
C LEU A 705 -3.39 -8.84 28.52
N GLU A 706 -4.39 -8.14 28.02
CA GLU A 706 -5.63 -8.77 27.63
C GLU A 706 -5.43 -9.68 26.41
N ALA A 707 -6.34 -10.63 26.23
CA ALA A 707 -6.36 -11.49 25.05
C ALA A 707 -6.38 -10.67 23.76
N LEU A 708 -5.62 -11.12 22.75
CA LEU A 708 -5.55 -10.45 21.44
C LEU A 708 -5.28 -8.94 21.57
N SER A 709 -4.21 -8.56 22.24
CA SER A 709 -3.90 -7.15 22.49
C SER A 709 -2.48 -6.74 22.09
N LEU A 710 -2.32 -5.43 21.89
CA LEU A 710 -1.07 -4.77 21.55
C LEU A 710 -0.92 -3.51 22.40
N ARG A 711 0.27 -3.33 23.03
CA ARG A 711 0.65 -2.13 23.78
C ARG A 711 1.88 -1.47 23.19
N VAL A 712 1.92 -0.15 23.28
CA VAL A 712 3.07 0.67 22.88
C VAL A 712 3.60 1.41 24.10
N TYR A 713 4.86 1.21 24.39
CA TYR A 713 5.58 1.91 25.44
C TYR A 713 6.71 2.75 24.82
N VAL A 714 7.01 3.88 25.44
CA VAL A 714 8.16 4.71 25.09
C VAL A 714 9.07 4.91 26.29
N SER A 715 10.36 5.07 26.04
CA SER A 715 11.30 5.50 27.09
C SER A 715 11.15 7.00 27.33
N PRO A 716 11.35 7.49 28.57
CA PRO A 716 11.38 8.93 28.83
C PRO A 716 12.45 9.61 27.98
N THR A 717 12.08 10.66 27.30
CA THR A 717 13.04 11.50 26.58
C THR A 717 13.77 12.38 27.56
N PRO A 718 15.14 12.35 27.65
CA PRO A 718 15.85 13.30 28.50
C PRO A 718 15.53 14.73 28.02
N PRO A 719 15.37 15.69 28.91
CA PRO A 719 15.07 17.06 28.57
C PRO A 719 16.13 17.59 27.59
N ARG A 720 15.73 18.07 26.42
CA ARG A 720 16.63 18.73 25.47
C ARG A 720 17.20 19.95 26.17
N GLU A 721 18.50 20.00 26.37
CA GLU A 721 19.17 21.23 26.80
C GLU A 721 18.85 22.33 25.78
N SER A 722 18.12 23.35 26.21
CA SER A 722 17.90 24.53 25.39
C SER A 722 19.26 25.07 24.96
N PRO A 723 19.52 25.33 23.67
CA PRO A 723 20.79 25.93 23.25
C PRO A 723 20.96 27.24 24.02
N GLY A 724 21.98 27.27 24.92
CA GLY A 724 22.25 28.39 25.76
C GLY A 724 22.33 29.65 24.90
N ARG A 725 21.57 30.69 25.27
CA ARG A 725 21.71 32.00 24.66
C ARG A 725 23.18 32.39 24.84
N PRO A 726 23.90 32.78 23.79
CA PRO A 726 25.24 33.29 23.92
C PRO A 726 25.19 34.54 24.81
N ARG A 727 26.05 34.56 25.83
CA ARG A 727 26.27 35.71 26.74
C ARG A 727 27.02 36.82 25.99
#